data_000d39334eb05f01face929d6086e229
#
_entry.id   000d39334eb05f01face929d6086e229
#
_cell.length_a   1.000
_cell.length_b   1.000
_cell.length_c   1.000
_cell.angle_alpha   90.00
_cell.angle_beta   90.00
_cell.angle_gamma   90.00
#
_symmetry.space_group_name_H-M   'P 1'
#
loop_
_entity.id
_entity.type
_entity.pdbx_description
1 polymer ?
#
loop_
_entity_poly.entity_id
_entity_poly.type
_entity_poly.pdbx_seq_one_letter_code
_entity_poly.pdbx_strand_id
1 'polypeptide(L)'
;MSATVPLASAQDSEGSERTLDTVVVTTQKQAESIQDVPIAVSAFDESALENLQLAGGPDLVKSIPNVSFTKGNFTSANFKVRGIGNDAVGNSTDAGVGVHQNDVPLTQNRLFEAEFFDVERVEVLRGPQGTLYGRNATAGVVNVITAKPVMEEFQADVRATVGNFSTAKLKGMVNIPIGETLALRLAGSGLSRDGYVTNEVTGNDVDDRSLFGLRGTLAWEPTLDFRTWVSVEHFEEDDSRLRSGRQLCKSDPFDTTFAGLPIAPEDQIYTSIGCVDAPLDQSREVTNSAASLGGGLGIAAGLLTGNAFEGVTVGDLRSIDSAIDPKYLAEQTLYTWQAQYDVTDNLTLTYLGSFNESSVDSVEDYNKVSPTVAFNDLSGIPPGVSPAADLYNALFPGGVVADPQVGTSNIFRTFDQSSLATEQTTHELRLQSDFDGPFNFNLGVISVDFETGGDVNDSFFVFGNTLTAVALTNNAIYGATLQGALAGGATQAQAVAAAEAASILGGLVPIDTSNPGDGLASNADGNGRNYFRSVSPYTLESFAVLAEGYYDVNDDLKLTLGVRYTDDQKEQLNRPSLLFTPTNVVPEGETGATQLGQPEVLAVDFQEVTGRVGFDWSPDFNWSEDTLIYGFYSKGYKGGGINPPQQIGAEAFPQFFDPEFVNSFELGTKNTLAGGLLQLNANGFFYDYEGYQITQIINRSSVNFNVDAEIKGLEIEALWSPIANLTINANLGLLDTEIVDEYAVDVLDRTAGDPNFVVLKNALNFANCVVSAQGYATVLGAIAGGALDPGSTAGLCLGNFAGQEAAFGLGDVTYTDGDGTQRTIGALTPFEGITTDISGNAIPGAPETTFNLGAEYTWVNINGGDYELTLRGDYYVQGESFSRVWNTSRDELESWDNINVSLRLANTADNWFVEAFAKNLMDEDVITGAYLTDDSSGLFTNVFLNEPGTFGITLGRSW
;
A
#
# COMPACT_ATOMS: atom_id res chain seq x y z
N MET A 1 33.10 13.62 24.11
CA MET A 1 32.56 14.62 25.07
C MET A 1 31.08 14.34 25.21
N SER A 2 30.63 13.92 26.39
CA SER A 2 29.21 13.67 26.67
C SER A 2 28.45 14.98 26.58
N ALA A 3 27.61 15.17 25.58
CA ALA A 3 26.62 16.23 25.59
C ALA A 3 25.48 15.76 26.49
N THR A 4 25.55 16.12 27.77
CA THR A 4 24.38 16.07 28.64
C THR A 4 23.42 17.15 28.16
N VAL A 5 22.28 16.74 27.60
CA VAL A 5 21.14 17.65 27.42
C VAL A 5 20.53 17.85 28.79
N PRO A 6 20.60 19.06 29.37
CA PRO A 6 19.89 19.34 30.59
C PRO A 6 18.42 19.50 30.30
N LEU A 7 17.57 18.79 31.02
CA LEU A 7 16.18 19.18 31.22
C LEU A 7 16.19 20.65 31.66
N ALA A 8 15.58 21.51 30.83
CA ALA A 8 15.49 22.93 31.13
C ALA A 8 14.71 23.17 32.43
N SER A 9 15.43 23.25 33.52
CA SER A 9 14.94 23.93 34.70
C SER A 9 14.95 25.43 34.38
N ALA A 10 13.80 26.04 34.26
CA ALA A 10 13.65 27.48 34.16
C ALA A 10 14.25 28.10 35.43
N GLN A 11 15.52 28.49 35.36
CA GLN A 11 16.12 29.41 36.31
C GLN A 11 16.12 30.80 35.65
N ASP A 12 15.29 31.70 36.21
CA ASP A 12 15.35 33.14 35.93
C ASP A 12 16.80 33.64 36.04
N SER A 13 17.46 33.80 34.89
CA SER A 13 18.62 34.64 34.77
C SER A 13 18.23 35.80 33.83
N GLU A 14 18.00 36.97 34.40
CA GLU A 14 17.91 38.22 33.64
C GLU A 14 19.12 38.33 32.72
N GLY A 15 18.88 38.10 31.36
CA GLY A 15 19.83 38.40 30.34
C GLY A 15 20.23 37.27 29.37
N SER A 16 19.61 36.08 29.32
CA SER A 16 19.82 35.16 28.21
C SER A 16 18.98 35.60 27.00
N GLU A 17 19.58 35.84 25.90
CA GLU A 17 18.87 36.01 24.63
C GLU A 17 17.96 34.78 24.43
N ARG A 18 16.65 35.02 24.21
CA ARG A 18 15.71 33.94 23.89
C ARG A 18 16.05 33.43 22.50
N THR A 19 16.27 32.15 22.38
CA THR A 19 16.48 31.44 21.11
C THR A 19 15.55 30.22 21.05
N LEU A 20 15.13 29.83 19.86
CA LEU A 20 14.47 28.56 19.66
C LEU A 20 15.48 27.43 19.95
N ASP A 21 15.02 26.33 20.53
CA ASP A 21 15.82 25.14 20.73
C ASP A 21 16.18 24.53 19.35
N THR A 22 17.40 24.03 19.25
CA THR A 22 17.90 23.42 18.04
C THR A 22 17.80 21.91 18.13
N VAL A 23 17.08 21.28 17.20
CA VAL A 23 16.97 19.83 17.09
C VAL A 23 18.27 19.28 16.50
N VAL A 24 18.84 18.25 17.15
CA VAL A 24 19.99 17.51 16.63
C VAL A 24 19.47 16.31 15.83
N VAL A 25 19.99 16.13 14.64
CA VAL A 25 19.65 15.04 13.72
C VAL A 25 20.87 14.22 13.34
N THR A 26 20.65 13.02 12.81
CA THR A 26 21.72 12.11 12.36
C THR A 26 21.60 11.76 10.87
N THR A 27 21.01 12.63 10.11
CA THR A 27 20.70 12.46 8.68
C THR A 27 21.91 12.19 7.80
N GLN A 28 23.07 12.75 8.15
CA GLN A 28 24.36 12.47 7.48
C GLN A 28 25.19 11.39 8.21
N LYS A 29 24.54 10.60 9.07
CA LYS A 29 25.17 9.59 9.93
C LYS A 29 26.14 10.19 10.97
N GLN A 30 26.04 11.51 11.18
CA GLN A 30 26.71 12.28 12.22
C GLN A 30 25.67 13.15 12.93
N ALA A 31 25.90 13.42 14.22
CA ALA A 31 25.01 14.28 15.00
C ALA A 31 25.30 15.76 14.66
N GLU A 32 24.38 16.40 14.00
CA GLU A 32 24.45 17.80 13.57
C GLU A 32 23.16 18.55 13.92
N SER A 33 23.24 19.88 14.03
CA SER A 33 22.05 20.72 14.14
C SER A 33 21.23 20.62 12.84
N ILE A 34 19.90 20.53 12.95
CA ILE A 34 19.01 20.52 11.78
C ILE A 34 19.22 21.74 10.86
N GLN A 35 19.66 22.89 11.41
CA GLN A 35 19.92 24.11 10.64
C GLN A 35 21.24 24.04 9.85
N ASP A 36 22.18 23.17 10.27
CA ASP A 36 23.49 23.02 9.61
C ASP A 36 23.49 21.91 8.53
N VAL A 37 22.44 21.09 8.48
CA VAL A 37 22.33 19.98 7.53
C VAL A 37 21.89 20.47 6.15
N PRO A 38 22.65 20.23 5.05
CA PRO A 38 22.37 20.73 3.71
C PRO A 38 21.37 19.88 2.91
N ILE A 39 20.28 19.49 3.52
CA ILE A 39 19.16 18.76 2.88
C ILE A 39 17.83 19.23 3.48
N ALA A 40 16.75 19.02 2.76
CA ALA A 40 15.40 19.19 3.30
C ALA A 40 15.10 18.08 4.31
N VAL A 41 14.95 18.44 5.58
CA VAL A 41 14.69 17.50 6.67
C VAL A 41 13.73 18.09 7.68
N SER A 42 12.74 17.30 8.10
CA SER A 42 11.87 17.59 9.25
C SER A 42 12.18 16.58 10.35
N ALA A 43 12.34 17.04 11.57
CA ALA A 43 12.65 16.18 12.71
C ALA A 43 11.74 16.51 13.89
N PHE A 44 11.24 15.46 14.54
CA PHE A 44 10.31 15.56 15.65
C PHE A 44 10.91 14.78 16.82
N ASP A 45 11.29 15.45 17.89
CA ASP A 45 11.66 14.82 19.16
C ASP A 45 10.42 14.28 19.89
N GLU A 46 10.61 13.57 20.99
CA GLU A 46 9.52 12.99 21.78
C GLU A 46 8.48 14.06 22.17
N SER A 47 8.93 15.25 22.54
CA SER A 47 8.02 16.32 22.98
C SER A 47 7.21 16.90 21.80
N ALA A 48 7.83 17.05 20.64
CA ALA A 48 7.16 17.49 19.42
C ALA A 48 6.13 16.45 18.94
N LEU A 49 6.48 15.14 18.96
CA LEU A 49 5.54 14.06 18.64
C LEU A 49 4.30 14.09 19.52
N GLU A 50 4.48 14.37 20.81
CA GLU A 50 3.38 14.48 21.76
C GLU A 50 2.54 15.73 21.57
N ASN A 51 3.18 16.89 21.51
CA ASN A 51 2.48 18.17 21.38
C ASN A 51 1.68 18.25 20.06
N LEU A 52 2.22 17.66 18.97
CA LEU A 52 1.58 17.56 17.66
C LEU A 52 0.61 16.38 17.55
N GLN A 53 0.48 15.55 18.59
CA GLN A 53 -0.36 14.34 18.60
C GLN A 53 0.00 13.34 17.47
N LEU A 54 1.29 13.23 17.11
CA LEU A 54 1.78 12.31 16.08
C LEU A 54 1.96 10.92 16.67
N ALA A 55 0.97 10.06 16.48
CA ALA A 55 0.95 8.73 17.10
C ALA A 55 1.77 7.70 16.29
N GLY A 56 1.84 7.83 14.98
CA GLY A 56 2.53 6.92 14.07
C GLY A 56 2.86 7.56 12.73
N GLY A 57 3.36 6.76 11.78
CA GLY A 57 3.73 7.22 10.45
C GLY A 57 2.67 8.02 9.70
N PRO A 58 1.39 7.58 9.67
CA PRO A 58 0.32 8.31 8.99
C PRO A 58 0.07 9.73 9.51
N ASP A 59 0.32 10.00 10.79
CA ASP A 59 0.11 11.35 11.34
C ASP A 59 1.18 12.36 10.89
N LEU A 60 2.37 11.88 10.45
CA LEU A 60 3.47 12.74 10.01
C LEU A 60 3.07 13.65 8.83
N VAL A 61 2.13 13.22 7.99
CA VAL A 61 1.67 13.98 6.81
C VAL A 61 1.13 15.37 7.18
N LYS A 62 0.54 15.50 8.38
CA LYS A 62 -0.06 16.75 8.84
C LYS A 62 0.97 17.80 9.27
N SER A 63 2.26 17.44 9.29
CA SER A 63 3.32 18.30 9.84
C SER A 63 4.50 18.49 8.88
N ILE A 64 4.49 17.85 7.71
CA ILE A 64 5.59 17.88 6.73
C ILE A 64 5.07 18.33 5.37
N PRO A 65 5.72 19.28 4.67
CA PRO A 65 5.27 19.73 3.35
C PRO A 65 5.50 18.64 2.28
N ASN A 66 4.61 18.59 1.27
CA ASN A 66 4.65 17.66 0.15
C ASN A 66 4.70 16.19 0.55
N VAL A 67 4.02 15.83 1.64
CA VAL A 67 3.87 14.45 2.10
C VAL A 67 2.40 14.08 2.08
N SER A 68 2.10 12.87 1.60
CA SER A 68 0.77 12.28 1.62
C SER A 68 0.81 10.83 2.10
N PHE A 69 -0.33 10.31 2.52
CA PHE A 69 -0.44 8.92 2.98
C PHE A 69 -1.76 8.32 2.51
N THR A 70 -1.71 7.09 2.07
CA THR A 70 -2.90 6.26 1.82
C THR A 70 -2.65 4.82 2.23
N LYS A 71 -3.71 4.10 2.56
CA LYS A 71 -3.64 2.64 2.72
C LYS A 71 -3.64 1.97 1.35
N GLY A 72 -3.01 0.81 1.26
CA GLY A 72 -3.09 -0.07 0.10
C GLY A 72 -4.01 -1.26 0.37
N ASN A 73 -4.63 -1.80 -0.68
CA ASN A 73 -5.60 -2.89 -0.55
C ASN A 73 -4.97 -4.23 -0.10
N PHE A 74 -3.66 -4.39 -0.19
CA PHE A 74 -2.94 -5.64 0.11
C PHE A 74 -2.10 -5.54 1.38
N THR A 75 -2.66 -4.99 2.46
CA THR A 75 -1.97 -4.78 3.75
C THR A 75 -0.73 -3.89 3.66
N SER A 76 -0.67 -2.97 2.69
CA SER A 76 0.43 -2.04 2.53
C SER A 76 0.04 -0.62 2.96
N ALA A 77 1.03 0.11 3.46
CA ALA A 77 0.94 1.54 3.70
C ALA A 77 1.74 2.26 2.60
N ASN A 78 1.16 3.30 2.01
CA ASN A 78 1.81 4.10 1.00
C ASN A 78 2.04 5.52 1.54
N PHE A 79 3.22 5.72 2.12
CA PHE A 79 3.71 7.02 2.54
C PHE A 79 4.50 7.63 1.37
N LYS A 80 4.05 8.77 0.89
CA LYS A 80 4.64 9.46 -0.25
C LYS A 80 5.32 10.74 0.18
N VAL A 81 6.48 10.99 -0.38
CA VAL A 81 7.23 12.24 -0.26
C VAL A 81 7.37 12.81 -1.67
N ARG A 82 6.91 14.06 -1.87
CA ARG A 82 6.96 14.72 -3.18
C ARG A 82 6.29 13.91 -4.30
N GLY A 83 5.18 13.22 -3.96
CA GLY A 83 4.42 12.38 -4.88
C GLY A 83 4.98 10.97 -5.09
N ILE A 84 6.18 10.66 -4.61
CA ILE A 84 6.83 9.35 -4.80
C ILE A 84 6.63 8.48 -3.56
N GLY A 85 6.20 7.25 -3.73
CA GLY A 85 5.94 6.31 -2.65
C GLY A 85 6.10 4.86 -3.06
N ASN A 86 5.14 4.01 -2.68
CA ASN A 86 5.07 2.60 -3.03
C ASN A 86 3.79 2.32 -3.83
N ASP A 87 3.79 2.69 -5.12
CA ASP A 87 2.65 2.47 -6.01
C ASP A 87 2.71 1.10 -6.72
N ALA A 88 3.85 0.45 -6.70
CA ALA A 88 4.04 -0.89 -7.24
C ALA A 88 3.55 -1.96 -6.24
N VAL A 89 2.79 -2.94 -6.73
CA VAL A 89 2.23 -4.04 -5.93
C VAL A 89 2.88 -5.36 -6.31
N GLY A 90 3.40 -6.09 -5.34
CA GLY A 90 4.03 -7.40 -5.51
C GLY A 90 5.10 -7.66 -4.47
N ASN A 91 5.56 -8.91 -4.37
CA ASN A 91 6.57 -9.29 -3.38
C ASN A 91 7.98 -8.77 -3.72
N SER A 92 8.27 -8.64 -5.01
CA SER A 92 9.57 -8.15 -5.51
C SER A 92 9.65 -6.63 -5.64
N THR A 93 8.55 -5.90 -5.31
CA THR A 93 8.51 -4.45 -5.40
C THR A 93 9.19 -3.78 -4.20
N ASP A 94 9.76 -2.63 -4.45
CA ASP A 94 10.45 -1.81 -3.46
C ASP A 94 9.67 -0.52 -3.19
N ALA A 95 9.87 0.08 -2.02
CA ALA A 95 9.31 1.40 -1.71
C ALA A 95 10.19 2.52 -2.26
N GLY A 96 9.59 3.66 -2.63
CA GLY A 96 10.34 4.88 -3.00
C GLY A 96 10.78 5.69 -1.79
N VAL A 97 10.12 5.51 -0.64
CA VAL A 97 10.50 6.09 0.65
C VAL A 97 11.06 4.99 1.55
N GLY A 98 12.32 5.10 1.93
CA GLY A 98 12.99 4.18 2.84
C GLY A 98 12.46 4.35 4.27
N VAL A 99 11.99 3.27 4.89
CA VAL A 99 11.65 3.26 6.32
C VAL A 99 12.80 2.61 7.08
N HIS A 100 13.34 3.32 8.06
CA HIS A 100 14.44 2.86 8.89
C HIS A 100 14.08 2.94 10.36
N GLN A 101 14.64 2.04 11.15
CA GLN A 101 14.62 2.13 12.62
C GLN A 101 16.05 2.02 13.16
N ASN A 102 16.50 3.05 13.84
CA ASN A 102 17.90 3.16 14.31
C ASN A 102 18.91 2.92 13.17
N ASP A 103 18.69 3.53 12.01
CA ASP A 103 19.47 3.36 10.77
C ASP A 103 19.34 2.00 10.06
N VAL A 104 18.65 1.02 10.62
CA VAL A 104 18.37 -0.27 9.98
C VAL A 104 17.30 -0.10 8.92
N PRO A 105 17.56 -0.40 7.64
CA PRO A 105 16.53 -0.37 6.61
C PRO A 105 15.52 -1.51 6.83
N LEU A 106 14.23 -1.21 6.73
CA LEU A 106 13.15 -2.19 6.76
C LEU A 106 12.60 -2.33 5.35
N THR A 107 12.88 -3.44 4.69
CA THR A 107 12.49 -3.68 3.28
C THR A 107 10.97 -3.70 3.11
N GLN A 108 10.24 -4.24 4.09
CA GLN A 108 8.77 -4.19 4.13
C GLN A 108 8.30 -3.13 5.11
N ASN A 109 7.45 -2.23 4.63
CA ASN A 109 6.89 -1.13 5.42
C ASN A 109 5.44 -1.38 5.88
N ARG A 110 4.95 -2.61 5.83
CA ARG A 110 3.55 -2.96 6.15
C ARG A 110 3.15 -2.56 7.58
N LEU A 111 4.11 -2.53 8.50
CA LEU A 111 3.91 -2.13 9.90
C LEU A 111 4.26 -0.65 10.16
N PHE A 112 4.40 0.18 9.13
CA PHE A 112 4.68 1.62 9.28
C PHE A 112 3.56 2.38 10.03
N GLU A 113 2.36 1.80 10.10
CA GLU A 113 1.23 2.35 10.86
C GLU A 113 1.29 2.03 12.37
N ALA A 114 2.32 1.29 12.84
CA ALA A 114 2.51 1.05 14.26
C ALA A 114 2.75 2.35 15.03
N GLU A 115 2.29 2.39 16.29
CA GLU A 115 2.43 3.59 17.11
C GLU A 115 3.86 3.80 17.61
N PHE A 116 4.33 5.03 17.55
CA PHE A 116 5.59 5.43 18.16
C PHE A 116 5.50 5.35 19.69
N PHE A 117 6.48 4.73 20.32
CA PHE A 117 6.63 4.72 21.77
C PHE A 117 8.11 4.77 22.17
N ASP A 118 8.42 5.55 23.17
CA ASP A 118 9.78 5.71 23.70
C ASP A 118 10.81 5.96 22.60
N VAL A 119 10.51 6.89 21.70
CA VAL A 119 11.38 7.34 20.62
C VAL A 119 12.17 8.56 21.06
N GLU A 120 13.41 8.67 20.64
CA GLU A 120 14.21 9.87 20.83
C GLU A 120 13.77 10.96 19.85
N ARG A 121 13.56 10.56 18.58
CA ARG A 121 13.06 11.42 17.51
C ARG A 121 12.67 10.61 16.27
N VAL A 122 11.90 11.23 15.39
CA VAL A 122 11.63 10.77 14.03
C VAL A 122 12.21 11.80 13.06
N GLU A 123 13.07 11.35 12.15
CA GLU A 123 13.67 12.15 11.10
C GLU A 123 13.02 11.81 9.75
N VAL A 124 12.56 12.81 9.00
CA VAL A 124 12.04 12.64 7.64
C VAL A 124 12.88 13.46 6.68
N LEU A 125 13.72 12.75 5.92
CA LEU A 125 14.59 13.32 4.90
C LEU A 125 13.81 13.32 3.59
N ARG A 126 13.71 14.47 2.96
CA ARG A 126 13.05 14.63 1.66
C ARG A 126 14.07 14.73 0.54
N GLY A 127 13.74 14.13 -0.60
CA GLY A 127 14.65 14.03 -1.74
C GLY A 127 15.53 12.77 -1.71
N PRO A 128 16.15 12.43 -2.85
CA PRO A 128 16.94 11.20 -3.00
C PRO A 128 18.10 11.09 -2.01
N GLN A 129 18.12 10.00 -1.26
CA GLN A 129 19.16 9.71 -0.25
C GLN A 129 19.99 8.47 -0.64
N GLY A 130 20.15 8.21 -1.94
CA GLY A 130 20.77 7.01 -2.48
C GLY A 130 22.19 6.74 -2.02
N THR A 131 22.97 7.75 -1.64
CA THR A 131 24.37 7.57 -1.22
C THR A 131 24.47 6.93 0.17
N LEU A 132 23.88 7.56 1.20
CA LEU A 132 24.06 7.14 2.59
C LEU A 132 23.02 6.11 3.05
N TYR A 133 21.77 6.21 2.56
CA TYR A 133 20.67 5.31 2.93
C TYR A 133 20.44 4.21 1.90
N GLY A 134 20.92 4.42 0.67
CA GLY A 134 21.01 3.38 -0.34
C GLY A 134 19.80 3.23 -1.24
N ARG A 135 19.51 1.98 -1.59
CA ARG A 135 18.34 1.62 -2.40
C ARG A 135 17.03 2.07 -1.72
N ASN A 136 15.97 2.21 -2.51
CA ASN A 136 14.63 2.49 -1.99
C ASN A 136 14.50 3.83 -1.24
N ALA A 137 15.38 4.78 -1.52
CA ALA A 137 15.37 6.14 -0.99
C ALA A 137 15.33 7.17 -2.13
N THR A 138 14.51 6.92 -3.15
CA THR A 138 14.36 7.82 -4.32
C THR A 138 13.57 9.08 -3.97
N ALA A 139 12.62 8.97 -3.05
CA ALA A 139 11.82 10.09 -2.58
C ALA A 139 12.32 10.68 -1.26
N GLY A 140 12.88 9.84 -0.41
CA GLY A 140 13.31 10.22 0.93
C GLY A 140 13.45 9.03 1.87
N VAL A 141 13.63 9.38 3.15
CA VAL A 141 13.78 8.39 4.23
C VAL A 141 12.99 8.84 5.45
N VAL A 142 12.29 7.93 6.09
CA VAL A 142 11.77 8.08 7.46
C VAL A 142 12.64 7.23 8.37
N ASN A 143 13.34 7.85 9.31
CA ASN A 143 14.21 7.16 10.26
C ASN A 143 13.69 7.38 11.70
N VAL A 144 13.22 6.30 12.33
CA VAL A 144 12.74 6.30 13.71
C VAL A 144 13.90 5.97 14.64
N ILE A 145 14.34 6.93 15.41
CA ILE A 145 15.43 6.76 16.39
C ILE A 145 14.81 6.51 17.75
N THR A 146 15.00 5.31 18.29
CA THR A 146 14.51 4.93 19.61
C THR A 146 15.40 5.47 20.72
N ALA A 147 14.81 5.82 21.86
CA ALA A 147 15.56 6.29 23.02
C ALA A 147 16.52 5.22 23.54
N LYS A 148 17.76 5.62 23.82
CA LYS A 148 18.81 4.73 24.32
C LYS A 148 18.88 4.76 25.85
N PRO A 149 19.39 3.69 26.51
CA PRO A 149 19.63 3.70 27.96
C PRO A 149 20.61 4.79 28.38
N VAL A 150 20.29 5.47 29.50
CA VAL A 150 21.14 6.50 30.13
C VAL A 150 21.89 5.86 31.31
N MET A 151 23.22 6.02 31.33
CA MET A 151 24.09 5.33 32.33
C MET A 151 24.01 5.85 33.75
N GLU A 152 23.69 7.13 33.91
CA GLU A 152 23.88 7.81 35.23
C GLU A 152 22.58 8.06 35.98
N GLU A 153 21.41 7.88 35.32
CA GLU A 153 20.15 8.33 35.88
C GLU A 153 19.04 7.28 35.81
N PHE A 154 18.33 7.08 36.91
CA PHE A 154 17.09 6.34 36.88
C PHE A 154 15.99 7.26 36.33
N GLN A 155 15.30 6.80 35.32
CA GLN A 155 14.16 7.50 34.72
C GLN A 155 12.98 6.54 34.59
N ALA A 156 11.77 7.06 34.76
CA ALA A 156 10.56 6.30 34.47
C ALA A 156 9.48 7.26 33.98
N ASP A 157 8.69 6.82 33.00
CA ASP A 157 7.54 7.55 32.48
C ASP A 157 6.35 6.59 32.32
N VAL A 158 5.16 7.08 32.67
CA VAL A 158 3.92 6.33 32.45
C VAL A 158 2.83 7.30 31.99
N ARG A 159 2.15 6.94 30.91
CA ARG A 159 1.05 7.70 30.31
C ARG A 159 -0.15 6.80 30.07
N ALA A 160 -1.33 7.25 30.49
CA ALA A 160 -2.59 6.56 30.28
C ALA A 160 -3.58 7.49 29.60
N THR A 161 -4.14 7.03 28.49
CA THR A 161 -5.13 7.77 27.70
C THR A 161 -6.46 7.02 27.68
N VAL A 162 -7.57 7.76 27.81
CA VAL A 162 -8.92 7.27 27.60
C VAL A 162 -9.66 8.22 26.65
N GLY A 163 -10.49 7.68 25.76
CA GLY A 163 -11.16 8.49 24.74
C GLY A 163 -12.48 7.89 24.26
N ASN A 164 -13.06 8.52 23.24
CA ASN A 164 -14.21 7.95 22.54
C ASN A 164 -13.85 6.61 21.88
N PHE A 165 -14.84 5.91 21.33
CA PHE A 165 -14.68 4.53 20.86
C PHE A 165 -14.04 3.60 21.90
N SER A 166 -14.39 3.79 23.19
CA SER A 166 -13.81 3.02 24.30
C SER A 166 -12.27 2.99 24.30
N THR A 167 -11.62 3.99 23.73
CA THR A 167 -10.16 4.03 23.63
C THR A 167 -9.53 3.94 25.02
N ALA A 168 -8.62 3.00 25.17
CA ALA A 168 -7.73 2.85 26.32
C ALA A 168 -6.30 2.61 25.81
N LYS A 169 -5.37 3.50 26.18
CA LYS A 169 -3.97 3.42 25.77
C LYS A 169 -3.07 3.58 26.99
N LEU A 170 -2.03 2.77 27.03
CA LEU A 170 -1.00 2.82 28.06
C LEU A 170 0.38 2.83 27.39
N LYS A 171 1.19 3.82 27.69
CA LYS A 171 2.62 3.87 27.38
C LYS A 171 3.43 3.96 28.65
N GLY A 172 4.62 3.36 28.64
CA GLY A 172 5.52 3.47 29.77
C GLY A 172 6.93 3.07 29.44
N MET A 173 7.87 3.66 30.16
CA MET A 173 9.27 3.29 30.09
C MET A 173 9.93 3.32 31.46
N VAL A 174 11.02 2.57 31.62
CA VAL A 174 11.91 2.63 32.75
C VAL A 174 13.37 2.49 32.29
N ASN A 175 14.22 3.42 32.71
CA ASN A 175 15.67 3.38 32.52
C ASN A 175 16.34 3.03 33.85
N ILE A 176 17.16 2.00 33.86
CA ILE A 176 17.81 1.44 35.07
C ILE A 176 19.32 1.45 34.83
N PRO A 177 20.07 2.39 35.43
CA PRO A 177 21.52 2.32 35.42
C PRO A 177 22.02 1.16 36.29
N ILE A 178 22.96 0.39 35.76
CA ILE A 178 23.57 -0.77 36.42
C ILE A 178 25.07 -0.49 36.60
N GLY A 179 25.40 0.32 37.56
CA GLY A 179 26.76 0.86 37.78
C GLY A 179 27.07 2.02 36.81
N GLU A 180 28.34 2.23 36.47
CA GLU A 180 28.81 3.40 35.72
C GLU A 180 28.90 3.16 34.21
N THR A 181 28.79 1.91 33.75
CA THR A 181 29.07 1.54 32.36
C THR A 181 28.00 0.69 31.69
N LEU A 182 26.94 0.37 32.40
CA LEU A 182 25.85 -0.47 31.91
C LEU A 182 24.51 0.12 32.31
N ALA A 183 23.56 0.16 31.38
CA ALA A 183 22.19 0.56 31.64
C ALA A 183 21.19 -0.29 30.83
N LEU A 184 20.03 -0.49 31.43
CA LEU A 184 18.89 -1.20 30.83
C LEU A 184 17.73 -0.23 30.69
N ARG A 185 17.14 -0.16 29.51
CA ARG A 185 15.89 0.57 29.25
C ARG A 185 14.81 -0.42 28.79
N LEU A 186 13.67 -0.38 29.44
CA LEU A 186 12.49 -1.17 29.07
C LEU A 186 11.36 -0.20 28.74
N ALA A 187 10.70 -0.40 27.63
CA ALA A 187 9.58 0.42 27.19
C ALA A 187 8.45 -0.45 26.64
N GLY A 188 7.23 0.06 26.71
CA GLY A 188 6.07 -0.62 26.17
C GLY A 188 4.90 0.30 25.89
N SER A 189 4.08 -0.11 24.94
CA SER A 189 2.83 0.55 24.55
C SER A 189 1.76 -0.50 24.36
N GLY A 190 0.51 -0.17 24.72
CA GLY A 190 -0.66 -0.96 24.43
C GLY A 190 -1.85 -0.08 24.12
N LEU A 191 -2.62 -0.44 23.09
CA LEU A 191 -3.82 0.26 22.64
C LEU A 191 -4.96 -0.75 22.50
N SER A 192 -6.12 -0.39 23.05
CA SER A 192 -7.39 -1.02 22.76
C SER A 192 -8.41 0.07 22.44
N ARG A 193 -9.09 -0.06 21.31
CA ARG A 193 -10.10 0.89 20.85
C ARG A 193 -11.18 0.12 20.07
N ASP A 194 -12.46 0.39 20.35
CA ASP A 194 -13.57 -0.15 19.57
C ASP A 194 -13.54 0.37 18.13
N GLY A 195 -14.16 -0.37 17.23
CA GLY A 195 -14.31 -0.01 15.83
C GLY A 195 -15.13 1.28 15.63
N TYR A 196 -14.90 1.93 14.51
CA TYR A 196 -15.67 3.11 14.11
C TYR A 196 -16.35 2.92 12.74
N VAL A 197 -16.35 1.71 12.20
CA VAL A 197 -17.10 1.31 11.01
C VAL A 197 -18.13 0.28 11.43
N THR A 198 -19.40 0.50 11.14
CA THR A 198 -20.46 -0.45 11.49
C THR A 198 -20.63 -1.49 10.40
N ASN A 199 -20.56 -2.77 10.74
CA ASN A 199 -20.97 -3.85 9.85
C ASN A 199 -22.49 -4.12 10.01
N GLU A 200 -23.28 -3.67 9.05
CA GLU A 200 -24.75 -3.73 9.10
C GLU A 200 -25.29 -5.19 9.08
N VAL A 201 -24.49 -6.15 8.64
CA VAL A 201 -24.92 -7.57 8.56
C VAL A 201 -24.68 -8.28 9.88
N THR A 202 -23.52 -8.09 10.51
CA THR A 202 -23.19 -8.74 11.79
C THR A 202 -23.67 -7.93 12.99
N GLY A 203 -23.86 -6.62 12.81
CA GLY A 203 -24.22 -5.68 13.87
C GLY A 203 -23.05 -5.31 14.78
N ASN A 204 -21.83 -5.63 14.39
CA ASN A 204 -20.61 -5.30 15.13
C ASN A 204 -19.98 -4.01 14.58
N ASP A 205 -19.28 -3.29 15.44
CA ASP A 205 -18.37 -2.23 15.03
C ASP A 205 -17.01 -2.86 14.71
N VAL A 206 -16.47 -2.55 13.53
CA VAL A 206 -15.20 -3.06 12.98
C VAL A 206 -14.24 -1.91 12.71
N ASP A 207 -13.02 -2.19 12.27
CA ASP A 207 -11.90 -1.25 12.20
C ASP A 207 -11.49 -0.79 13.61
N ASP A 208 -11.55 -1.72 14.57
CA ASP A 208 -11.02 -1.57 15.91
C ASP A 208 -9.49 -1.66 15.92
N ARG A 209 -8.88 -1.44 17.06
CA ARG A 209 -7.44 -1.61 17.26
C ARG A 209 -7.18 -2.32 18.59
N SER A 210 -6.42 -3.40 18.52
CA SER A 210 -5.94 -4.15 19.67
C SER A 210 -4.49 -4.55 19.44
N LEU A 211 -3.58 -3.76 19.98
CA LEU A 211 -2.15 -3.93 19.72
C LEU A 211 -1.29 -3.65 20.97
N PHE A 212 -0.11 -4.24 20.98
CA PHE A 212 0.92 -3.88 21.95
C PHE A 212 2.33 -3.95 21.34
N GLY A 213 3.25 -3.16 21.91
CA GLY A 213 4.67 -3.19 21.60
C GLY A 213 5.50 -3.19 22.87
N LEU A 214 6.58 -3.96 22.88
CA LEU A 214 7.53 -4.03 23.99
C LEU A 214 8.95 -3.92 23.45
N ARG A 215 9.79 -3.09 24.09
CA ARG A 215 11.20 -2.95 23.73
C ARG A 215 12.09 -3.03 24.95
N GLY A 216 13.16 -3.83 24.84
CA GLY A 216 14.23 -3.88 25.82
C GLY A 216 15.56 -3.52 25.18
N THR A 217 16.25 -2.52 25.70
CA THR A 217 17.57 -2.09 25.21
C THR A 217 18.59 -2.14 26.34
N LEU A 218 19.71 -2.83 26.08
CA LEU A 218 20.85 -2.89 26.99
C LEU A 218 22.01 -2.14 26.36
N ALA A 219 22.54 -1.12 27.01
CA ALA A 219 23.71 -0.37 26.58
C ALA A 219 24.88 -0.61 27.52
N TRP A 220 26.08 -0.74 26.92
CA TRP A 220 27.32 -0.99 27.65
C TRP A 220 28.47 -0.12 27.08
N GLU A 221 29.05 0.68 27.95
CA GLU A 221 30.16 1.59 27.67
C GLU A 221 31.35 1.28 28.59
N PRO A 222 32.10 0.20 28.31
CA PRO A 222 33.19 -0.25 29.19
C PRO A 222 34.39 0.69 29.22
N THR A 223 34.57 1.48 28.14
CA THR A 223 35.67 2.46 28.01
C THR A 223 35.14 3.73 27.35
N LEU A 224 35.88 4.80 27.37
CA LEU A 224 35.50 6.03 26.68
C LEU A 224 35.50 5.87 25.15
N ASP A 225 36.28 4.92 24.62
CA ASP A 225 36.43 4.72 23.18
C ASP A 225 35.50 3.64 22.61
N PHE A 226 34.80 2.88 23.47
CA PHE A 226 33.93 1.79 23.01
C PHE A 226 32.55 1.87 23.68
N ARG A 227 31.51 1.90 22.86
CA ARG A 227 30.12 1.90 23.26
C ARG A 227 29.33 0.94 22.37
N THR A 228 28.40 0.22 22.99
CA THR A 228 27.55 -0.75 22.29
C THR A 228 26.19 -0.84 22.96
N TRP A 229 25.19 -1.15 22.15
CA TRP A 229 23.86 -1.49 22.65
C TRP A 229 23.23 -2.61 21.83
N VAL A 230 22.35 -3.35 22.48
CA VAL A 230 21.50 -4.38 21.88
C VAL A 230 20.07 -4.08 22.23
N SER A 231 19.18 -4.12 21.24
CA SER A 231 17.74 -3.92 21.42
C SER A 231 16.98 -5.10 20.88
N VAL A 232 15.91 -5.47 21.58
CA VAL A 232 14.89 -6.41 21.12
C VAL A 232 13.55 -5.69 21.23
N GLU A 233 12.84 -5.61 20.12
CA GLU A 233 11.50 -5.05 20.05
C GLU A 233 10.53 -6.08 19.49
N HIS A 234 9.37 -6.20 20.13
CA HIS A 234 8.30 -7.10 19.71
C HIS A 234 6.98 -6.32 19.64
N PHE A 235 6.26 -6.53 18.56
CA PHE A 235 4.97 -5.91 18.25
C PHE A 235 3.96 -6.99 17.87
N GLU A 236 2.72 -6.85 18.36
CA GLU A 236 1.60 -7.73 18.01
C GLU A 236 0.31 -6.92 17.87
N GLU A 237 -0.48 -7.21 16.84
CA GLU A 237 -1.81 -6.67 16.59
C GLU A 237 -2.77 -7.82 16.24
N ASP A 238 -3.94 -7.88 16.93
CA ASP A 238 -5.01 -8.86 16.68
C ASP A 238 -6.36 -8.15 16.81
N ASP A 239 -6.95 -7.82 15.67
CA ASP A 239 -8.18 -7.02 15.61
C ASP A 239 -9.01 -7.26 14.34
N SER A 240 -10.07 -6.45 14.18
CA SER A 240 -10.93 -6.45 12.99
C SER A 240 -10.68 -5.25 12.06
N ARG A 241 -9.44 -4.80 12.01
CA ARG A 241 -9.02 -3.70 11.15
C ARG A 241 -9.34 -3.95 9.68
N LEU A 242 -9.92 -2.94 9.02
CA LEU A 242 -10.19 -2.98 7.59
C LEU A 242 -8.91 -2.71 6.77
N ARG A 243 -8.63 -3.55 5.79
CA ARG A 243 -7.62 -3.26 4.75
C ARG A 243 -8.11 -2.19 3.79
N SER A 244 -9.37 -2.30 3.38
CA SER A 244 -10.04 -1.31 2.56
C SER A 244 -11.42 -0.98 3.13
N GLY A 245 -11.89 0.24 2.88
CA GLY A 245 -13.21 0.67 3.27
C GLY A 245 -14.31 0.12 2.33
N ARG A 246 -15.29 0.92 2.06
CA ARG A 246 -16.45 0.53 1.24
C ARG A 246 -16.10 0.55 -0.24
N GLN A 247 -16.74 -0.34 -1.03
CA GLN A 247 -16.70 -0.22 -2.49
C GLN A 247 -17.66 0.87 -2.98
N LEU A 248 -17.21 1.61 -3.99
CA LEU A 248 -18.02 2.56 -4.76
C LEU A 248 -18.09 2.14 -6.23
N CYS A 249 -19.23 2.37 -6.85
CA CYS A 249 -19.50 2.01 -8.23
C CYS A 249 -20.62 2.87 -8.80
N LYS A 250 -20.55 3.16 -10.08
CA LYS A 250 -21.73 3.45 -10.89
C LYS A 250 -22.02 2.19 -11.70
N SER A 251 -23.05 1.45 -11.31
CA SER A 251 -23.34 0.12 -11.86
C SER A 251 -23.66 0.19 -13.35
N ASP A 252 -23.11 -0.77 -14.09
CA ASP A 252 -23.35 -0.96 -15.52
C ASP A 252 -24.41 -2.06 -15.73
N PRO A 253 -25.64 -1.72 -16.15
CA PRO A 253 -26.67 -2.71 -16.40
C PRO A 253 -26.40 -3.48 -17.68
N PHE A 254 -27.01 -4.65 -17.83
CA PHE A 254 -26.96 -5.42 -19.06
C PHE A 254 -27.65 -4.71 -20.22
N ASP A 255 -27.04 -4.73 -21.37
CA ASP A 255 -27.69 -4.34 -22.62
C ASP A 255 -28.69 -5.41 -23.08
N THR A 256 -29.87 -4.98 -23.47
CA THR A 256 -30.91 -5.85 -24.05
C THR A 256 -30.99 -5.73 -25.57
N THR A 257 -30.38 -4.71 -26.14
CA THR A 257 -30.34 -4.44 -27.59
C THR A 257 -29.04 -3.76 -27.96
N PHE A 258 -28.49 -4.06 -29.14
CA PHE A 258 -27.37 -3.37 -29.74
C PHE A 258 -27.64 -3.11 -31.21
N ALA A 259 -27.39 -1.90 -31.70
CA ALA A 259 -27.65 -1.47 -33.08
C ALA A 259 -29.07 -1.82 -33.61
N GLY A 260 -30.07 -1.82 -32.70
CA GLY A 260 -31.45 -2.19 -32.99
C GLY A 260 -31.72 -3.71 -33.07
N LEU A 261 -30.73 -4.53 -32.80
CA LEU A 261 -30.87 -5.99 -32.71
C LEU A 261 -31.11 -6.39 -31.22
N PRO A 262 -31.99 -7.36 -30.95
CA PRO A 262 -32.13 -7.88 -29.59
C PRO A 262 -30.92 -8.73 -29.22
N ILE A 263 -30.48 -8.63 -27.97
CA ILE A 263 -29.47 -9.50 -27.37
C ILE A 263 -30.19 -10.63 -26.64
N ALA A 264 -29.85 -11.87 -26.94
CA ALA A 264 -30.42 -13.02 -26.28
C ALA A 264 -30.07 -13.01 -24.77
N PRO A 265 -30.95 -13.48 -23.87
CA PRO A 265 -30.70 -13.45 -22.45
C PRO A 265 -29.36 -14.09 -22.03
N GLU A 266 -28.94 -15.15 -22.72
CA GLU A 266 -27.68 -15.86 -22.53
C GLU A 266 -26.45 -15.02 -22.90
N ASP A 267 -26.61 -14.04 -23.78
CA ASP A 267 -25.56 -13.14 -24.28
C ASP A 267 -25.49 -11.83 -23.46
N GLN A 268 -26.57 -11.45 -22.75
CA GLN A 268 -26.65 -10.17 -22.03
C GLN A 268 -25.59 -10.04 -20.93
N ILE A 269 -25.22 -11.15 -20.27
CA ILE A 269 -24.22 -11.14 -19.20
C ILE A 269 -22.84 -10.71 -19.65
N TYR A 270 -22.55 -10.76 -20.95
CA TYR A 270 -21.26 -10.35 -21.53
C TYR A 270 -21.24 -8.89 -21.95
N THR A 271 -22.32 -8.14 -21.76
CA THR A 271 -22.41 -6.73 -22.19
C THR A 271 -22.11 -5.73 -21.09
N SER A 272 -22.10 -6.12 -19.83
CA SER A 272 -21.78 -5.25 -18.69
C SER A 272 -20.32 -5.37 -18.30
N ILE A 273 -19.65 -4.24 -18.08
CA ILE A 273 -18.28 -4.20 -17.54
C ILE A 273 -18.25 -4.18 -16.00
N GLY A 274 -19.44 -4.10 -15.36
CA GLY A 274 -19.60 -4.04 -13.90
C GLY A 274 -19.84 -2.63 -13.40
N CYS A 275 -18.84 -1.75 -13.51
CA CYS A 275 -18.95 -0.33 -13.17
C CYS A 275 -18.46 0.52 -14.36
N VAL A 276 -19.17 1.60 -14.67
CA VAL A 276 -18.75 2.61 -15.64
C VAL A 276 -17.98 3.73 -14.94
N ASP A 277 -17.24 4.50 -15.73
CA ASP A 277 -16.56 5.71 -15.29
C ASP A 277 -17.57 6.74 -14.77
N ALA A 278 -17.36 7.20 -13.54
CA ALA A 278 -18.16 8.24 -12.89
C ALA A 278 -17.41 8.78 -11.66
N PRO A 279 -17.55 10.06 -11.28
CA PRO A 279 -16.97 10.61 -10.08
C PRO A 279 -17.33 9.81 -8.81
N LEU A 280 -16.42 9.76 -7.83
CA LEU A 280 -16.61 8.98 -6.60
C LEU A 280 -17.84 9.43 -5.79
N ASP A 281 -18.15 10.71 -5.77
CA ASP A 281 -19.32 11.28 -5.11
C ASP A 281 -20.65 10.84 -5.74
N GLN A 282 -20.65 10.48 -7.03
CA GLN A 282 -21.79 9.98 -7.80
C GLN A 282 -21.83 8.44 -7.87
N SER A 283 -20.82 7.76 -7.38
CA SER A 283 -20.66 6.31 -7.42
C SER A 283 -21.22 5.63 -6.16
N ARG A 284 -22.52 5.81 -5.89
CA ARG A 284 -23.21 5.30 -4.70
C ARG A 284 -23.99 3.99 -4.93
N GLU A 285 -23.68 3.29 -6.00
CA GLU A 285 -24.18 1.96 -6.31
C GLU A 285 -23.08 0.93 -6.05
N VAL A 286 -23.36 -0.34 -6.24
CA VAL A 286 -22.38 -1.44 -6.18
C VAL A 286 -22.23 -2.08 -7.55
N THR A 287 -21.14 -2.81 -7.75
CA THR A 287 -20.89 -3.47 -9.03
C THR A 287 -22.03 -4.40 -9.46
N ASN A 288 -22.24 -4.54 -10.76
CA ASN A 288 -23.06 -5.63 -11.28
C ASN A 288 -22.30 -6.95 -11.07
N SER A 289 -22.71 -7.74 -10.07
CA SER A 289 -22.01 -8.98 -9.71
C SER A 289 -21.95 -9.98 -10.88
N ALA A 290 -22.91 -9.98 -11.78
CA ALA A 290 -22.92 -10.88 -12.93
C ALA A 290 -21.85 -10.52 -13.98
N ALA A 291 -21.30 -9.32 -13.94
CA ALA A 291 -20.15 -8.91 -14.72
C ALA A 291 -18.82 -9.33 -14.07
N SER A 292 -18.86 -9.93 -12.89
CA SER A 292 -17.69 -10.50 -12.21
C SER A 292 -17.57 -12.00 -12.43
N LEU A 293 -16.35 -12.53 -12.32
CA LEU A 293 -16.10 -13.97 -12.43
C LEU A 293 -16.94 -14.76 -11.44
N GLY A 294 -17.00 -14.32 -10.17
CA GLY A 294 -17.77 -15.00 -9.12
C GLY A 294 -19.27 -15.04 -9.41
N GLY A 295 -19.85 -13.94 -9.82
CA GLY A 295 -21.28 -13.88 -10.18
C GLY A 295 -21.58 -14.65 -11.48
N GLY A 296 -20.73 -14.53 -12.50
CA GLY A 296 -20.83 -15.28 -13.74
C GLY A 296 -20.77 -16.80 -13.53
N LEU A 297 -19.91 -17.28 -12.64
CA LEU A 297 -19.86 -18.68 -12.22
C LEU A 297 -21.15 -19.10 -11.49
N GLY A 298 -21.74 -18.22 -10.68
CA GLY A 298 -23.05 -18.45 -10.06
C GLY A 298 -24.16 -18.63 -11.09
N ILE A 299 -24.14 -17.85 -12.18
CA ILE A 299 -25.07 -18.00 -13.31
C ILE A 299 -24.81 -19.33 -14.05
N ALA A 300 -23.55 -19.65 -14.36
CA ALA A 300 -23.17 -20.91 -15.02
C ALA A 300 -23.58 -22.15 -14.22
N ALA A 301 -23.54 -22.08 -12.88
CA ALA A 301 -24.03 -23.16 -12.00
C ALA A 301 -25.56 -23.19 -11.83
N GLY A 302 -26.28 -22.22 -12.41
CA GLY A 302 -27.72 -22.10 -12.25
C GLY A 302 -28.19 -21.55 -10.89
N LEU A 303 -27.27 -21.08 -10.06
CA LEU A 303 -27.58 -20.46 -8.74
C LEU A 303 -28.19 -19.07 -8.90
N LEU A 304 -27.72 -18.29 -9.85
CA LEU A 304 -28.17 -16.93 -10.13
C LEU A 304 -28.77 -16.82 -11.54
N THR A 305 -29.64 -15.84 -11.73
CA THR A 305 -30.20 -15.47 -13.03
C THR A 305 -29.75 -14.08 -13.50
N GLY A 306 -28.96 -13.38 -12.70
CA GLY A 306 -28.50 -12.04 -12.97
C GLY A 306 -27.69 -11.46 -11.81
N ASN A 307 -27.80 -10.15 -11.60
CA ASN A 307 -27.05 -9.42 -10.57
C ASN A 307 -27.49 -9.82 -9.14
N ALA A 308 -26.56 -10.36 -8.35
CA ALA A 308 -26.83 -10.72 -6.95
C ALA A 308 -26.98 -9.48 -6.03
N PHE A 309 -26.47 -8.33 -6.47
CA PHE A 309 -26.51 -7.05 -5.73
C PHE A 309 -27.59 -6.09 -6.25
N GLU A 310 -28.58 -6.59 -6.99
CA GLU A 310 -29.61 -5.74 -7.57
C GLU A 310 -30.33 -4.90 -6.49
N GLY A 311 -30.37 -3.58 -6.71
CA GLY A 311 -31.02 -2.63 -5.80
C GLY A 311 -30.23 -2.28 -4.53
N VAL A 312 -29.01 -2.79 -4.37
CA VAL A 312 -28.12 -2.36 -3.28
C VAL A 312 -27.55 -0.98 -3.59
N THR A 313 -27.61 -0.09 -2.62
CA THR A 313 -27.00 1.24 -2.68
C THR A 313 -26.07 1.45 -1.50
N VAL A 314 -24.98 2.17 -1.74
CA VAL A 314 -24.02 2.53 -0.70
C VAL A 314 -24.60 3.63 0.18
N GLY A 315 -24.70 3.35 1.47
CA GLY A 315 -25.11 4.32 2.49
C GLY A 315 -23.97 5.21 2.96
N ASP A 316 -23.74 5.18 4.25
CA ASP A 316 -22.64 5.86 4.92
C ASP A 316 -21.30 5.24 4.52
N LEU A 317 -20.26 6.06 4.34
CA LEU A 317 -18.91 5.57 4.03
C LEU A 317 -18.30 4.81 5.22
N ARG A 318 -18.76 5.07 6.45
CA ARG A 318 -18.34 4.35 7.67
C ARG A 318 -19.24 3.18 8.02
N SER A 319 -19.89 2.58 7.03
CA SER A 319 -20.62 1.33 7.19
C SER A 319 -20.23 0.35 6.09
N ILE A 320 -20.24 -0.95 6.41
CA ILE A 320 -20.06 -2.03 5.45
C ILE A 320 -21.20 -3.03 5.60
N ASP A 321 -21.47 -3.79 4.54
CA ASP A 321 -22.48 -4.87 4.53
C ASP A 321 -21.77 -6.22 4.37
N SER A 322 -20.78 -6.49 5.20
CA SER A 322 -19.94 -7.67 5.08
C SER A 322 -20.57 -8.89 5.76
N ALA A 323 -20.50 -10.04 5.09
CA ALA A 323 -20.98 -11.32 5.62
C ALA A 323 -20.17 -11.83 6.82
N ILE A 324 -18.97 -11.32 7.02
CA ILE A 324 -18.06 -11.60 8.14
C ILE A 324 -17.46 -10.27 8.64
N ASP A 325 -17.04 -10.25 9.88
CA ASP A 325 -16.18 -9.18 10.37
C ASP A 325 -14.74 -9.45 9.86
N PRO A 326 -13.99 -8.41 9.49
CA PRO A 326 -12.59 -8.55 9.09
C PRO A 326 -11.76 -9.18 10.20
N LYS A 327 -10.65 -9.78 9.81
CA LYS A 327 -9.64 -10.25 10.73
C LYS A 327 -8.28 -9.77 10.27
N TYR A 328 -7.51 -9.18 11.17
CA TYR A 328 -6.18 -8.69 10.93
C TYR A 328 -5.25 -9.12 12.06
N LEU A 329 -4.20 -9.83 11.70
CA LEU A 329 -3.15 -10.26 12.61
C LEU A 329 -1.82 -9.75 12.08
N ALA A 330 -1.01 -9.12 12.92
CA ALA A 330 0.34 -8.70 12.54
C ALA A 330 1.30 -8.89 13.71
N GLU A 331 2.47 -9.42 13.41
CA GLU A 331 3.54 -9.60 14.37
C GLU A 331 4.85 -9.11 13.78
N GLN A 332 5.73 -8.57 14.63
CA GLN A 332 7.09 -8.24 14.26
C GLN A 332 8.02 -8.41 15.46
N THR A 333 9.20 -8.99 15.21
CA THR A 333 10.29 -9.00 16.18
C THR A 333 11.57 -8.49 15.52
N LEU A 334 12.09 -7.39 16.04
CA LEU A 334 13.31 -6.75 15.54
C LEU A 334 14.42 -6.84 16.60
N TYR A 335 15.51 -7.47 16.23
CA TYR A 335 16.75 -7.50 16.97
C TYR A 335 17.73 -6.52 16.33
N THR A 336 18.32 -5.61 17.10
CA THR A 336 19.31 -4.65 16.61
C THR A 336 20.52 -4.63 17.53
N TRP A 337 21.69 -4.62 16.94
CA TRP A 337 22.95 -4.46 17.65
C TRP A 337 23.80 -3.39 16.98
N GLN A 338 24.24 -2.39 17.77
CA GLN A 338 25.20 -1.40 17.31
C GLN A 338 26.43 -1.42 18.23
N ALA A 339 27.60 -1.32 17.60
CA ALA A 339 28.87 -1.16 18.31
C ALA A 339 29.67 -0.04 17.64
N GLN A 340 30.19 0.88 18.45
CA GLN A 340 31.00 2.00 18.01
C GLN A 340 32.36 1.93 18.71
N TYR A 341 33.42 2.13 17.94
CA TYR A 341 34.78 2.16 18.43
C TYR A 341 35.53 3.37 17.89
N ASP A 342 35.96 4.25 18.76
CA ASP A 342 36.80 5.39 18.40
C ASP A 342 38.22 4.89 18.20
N VAL A 343 38.60 4.63 16.96
CA VAL A 343 39.94 4.12 16.57
C VAL A 343 41.01 5.12 16.93
N THR A 344 40.70 6.39 16.80
CA THR A 344 41.41 7.56 17.28
C THR A 344 40.41 8.61 17.71
N ASP A 345 40.87 9.71 18.32
CA ASP A 345 39.97 10.82 18.73
C ASP A 345 39.15 11.41 17.56
N ASN A 346 39.57 11.18 16.31
CA ASN A 346 38.96 11.74 15.12
C ASN A 346 38.54 10.67 14.08
N LEU A 347 38.48 9.39 14.45
CA LEU A 347 38.14 8.31 13.55
C LEU A 347 37.31 7.25 14.27
N THR A 348 36.05 7.13 13.88
CA THR A 348 35.10 6.21 14.49
C THR A 348 34.71 5.08 13.52
N LEU A 349 34.80 3.85 14.02
CA LEU A 349 34.30 2.66 13.35
C LEU A 349 32.97 2.25 13.97
N THR A 350 31.92 2.15 13.16
CA THR A 350 30.58 1.72 13.59
C THR A 350 30.20 0.43 12.88
N TYR A 351 29.74 -0.54 13.64
CA TYR A 351 29.06 -1.73 13.15
C TYR A 351 27.59 -1.68 13.56
N LEU A 352 26.71 -1.97 12.62
CA LEU A 352 25.25 -2.13 12.83
C LEU A 352 24.83 -3.48 12.28
N GLY A 353 24.19 -4.28 13.10
CA GLY A 353 23.59 -5.57 12.73
C GLY A 353 22.13 -5.65 13.14
N SER A 354 21.31 -6.29 12.32
CA SER A 354 19.91 -6.53 12.68
C SER A 354 19.40 -7.85 12.12
N PHE A 355 18.39 -8.40 12.82
CA PHE A 355 17.54 -9.49 12.35
C PHE A 355 16.10 -9.10 12.61
N ASN A 356 15.25 -9.19 11.59
CA ASN A 356 13.85 -8.83 11.64
C ASN A 356 12.98 -9.98 11.12
N GLU A 357 12.04 -10.41 11.93
CA GLU A 357 10.96 -11.33 11.53
C GLU A 357 9.64 -10.57 11.58
N SER A 358 8.81 -10.70 10.54
CA SER A 358 7.47 -10.14 10.58
C SER A 358 6.46 -11.02 9.85
N SER A 359 5.21 -10.96 10.30
CA SER A 359 4.09 -11.61 9.63
C SER A 359 2.84 -10.75 9.65
N VAL A 360 2.04 -10.89 8.61
CA VAL A 360 0.69 -10.32 8.51
C VAL A 360 -0.23 -11.37 7.94
N ASP A 361 -1.42 -11.54 8.54
CA ASP A 361 -2.52 -12.35 8.03
C ASP A 361 -3.82 -11.56 8.15
N SER A 362 -4.58 -11.47 7.05
CA SER A 362 -5.85 -10.75 7.06
C SER A 362 -6.88 -11.43 6.17
N VAL A 363 -8.12 -11.46 6.63
CA VAL A 363 -9.27 -12.00 5.92
C VAL A 363 -10.40 -11.00 5.96
N GLU A 364 -11.03 -10.73 4.81
CA GLU A 364 -12.22 -9.88 4.75
C GLU A 364 -13.20 -10.31 3.65
N ASP A 365 -14.39 -9.74 3.66
CA ASP A 365 -15.34 -9.87 2.54
C ASP A 365 -14.82 -9.04 1.36
N TYR A 366 -14.54 -9.72 0.25
CA TYR A 366 -13.96 -9.09 -0.95
C TYR A 366 -14.84 -7.97 -1.51
N ASN A 367 -16.18 -8.15 -1.47
CA ASN A 367 -17.12 -7.19 -2.02
C ASN A 367 -17.56 -6.13 -1.00
N LYS A 368 -17.51 -6.43 0.31
CA LYS A 368 -18.05 -5.57 1.39
C LYS A 368 -19.52 -5.20 1.17
N VAL A 369 -20.25 -6.09 0.51
CA VAL A 369 -21.65 -5.93 0.13
C VAL A 369 -22.39 -7.23 0.35
N SER A 370 -23.47 -7.19 1.10
CA SER A 370 -24.37 -8.34 1.25
C SER A 370 -25.36 -8.42 0.07
N PRO A 371 -25.41 -9.57 -0.61
CA PRO A 371 -26.35 -9.78 -1.70
C PRO A 371 -27.81 -9.66 -1.26
N THR A 372 -28.64 -9.05 -2.10
CA THR A 372 -30.09 -8.96 -1.91
C THR A 372 -30.83 -10.12 -2.54
N VAL A 373 -30.19 -10.80 -3.52
CA VAL A 373 -30.78 -11.89 -4.29
C VAL A 373 -30.27 -13.23 -3.75
N ALA A 374 -31.17 -14.07 -3.28
CA ALA A 374 -30.86 -15.44 -2.89
C ALA A 374 -30.66 -16.33 -4.11
N PHE A 375 -29.87 -17.38 -3.95
CA PHE A 375 -29.73 -18.43 -4.95
C PHE A 375 -31.05 -19.08 -5.30
N ASN A 376 -31.22 -19.55 -6.54
CA ASN A 376 -32.40 -20.21 -7.02
C ASN A 376 -32.76 -21.41 -6.14
N ASP A 377 -34.02 -21.49 -5.75
CA ASP A 377 -34.58 -22.68 -5.07
C ASP A 377 -35.50 -23.43 -6.07
N LEU A 378 -35.01 -24.56 -6.55
CA LEU A 378 -35.75 -25.43 -7.47
C LEU A 378 -36.49 -26.57 -6.75
N SER A 379 -36.54 -26.56 -5.42
CA SER A 379 -37.24 -27.60 -4.62
C SER A 379 -38.72 -27.73 -4.89
N GLY A 380 -39.33 -26.68 -5.43
CA GLY A 380 -40.74 -26.69 -5.88
C GLY A 380 -40.98 -27.48 -7.17
N ILE A 381 -39.94 -27.89 -7.92
CA ILE A 381 -40.12 -28.72 -9.12
C ILE A 381 -40.12 -30.19 -8.71
N PRO A 382 -41.26 -30.95 -8.99
CA PRO A 382 -41.31 -32.33 -8.60
C PRO A 382 -40.22 -33.20 -9.28
N PRO A 383 -39.68 -34.20 -8.55
CA PRO A 383 -38.68 -35.11 -9.09
C PRO A 383 -39.13 -35.78 -10.40
N GLY A 384 -38.25 -35.87 -11.38
CA GLY A 384 -38.47 -36.48 -12.69
C GLY A 384 -39.16 -35.57 -13.72
N VAL A 385 -39.48 -34.30 -13.37
CA VAL A 385 -40.04 -33.34 -14.31
C VAL A 385 -38.94 -32.69 -15.16
N SER A 386 -37.78 -32.41 -14.53
CA SER A 386 -36.62 -31.82 -15.20
C SER A 386 -35.35 -32.47 -14.65
N PRO A 387 -34.59 -33.23 -15.49
CA PRO A 387 -33.33 -33.79 -15.06
C PRO A 387 -32.31 -32.76 -14.55
N ALA A 388 -32.34 -31.55 -15.11
CA ALA A 388 -31.48 -30.44 -14.64
C ALA A 388 -31.88 -29.96 -13.25
N ALA A 389 -33.20 -29.81 -12.99
CA ALA A 389 -33.70 -29.46 -11.67
C ALA A 389 -33.48 -30.56 -10.63
N ASP A 390 -33.58 -31.83 -11.03
CA ASP A 390 -33.27 -32.96 -10.16
C ASP A 390 -31.80 -32.96 -9.75
N LEU A 391 -30.90 -32.73 -10.70
CA LEU A 391 -29.47 -32.60 -10.44
C LEU A 391 -29.18 -31.41 -9.52
N TYR A 392 -29.75 -30.25 -9.85
CA TYR A 392 -29.60 -29.03 -9.07
C TYR A 392 -30.05 -29.23 -7.61
N ASN A 393 -31.26 -29.77 -7.40
CA ASN A 393 -31.81 -30.03 -6.08
C ASN A 393 -31.03 -31.09 -5.27
N ALA A 394 -30.36 -32.01 -5.98
CA ALA A 394 -29.47 -32.97 -5.34
C ALA A 394 -28.16 -32.34 -4.84
N LEU A 395 -27.64 -31.35 -5.57
CA LEU A 395 -26.40 -30.62 -5.26
C LEU A 395 -26.65 -29.47 -4.27
N PHE A 396 -27.73 -28.73 -4.47
CA PHE A 396 -28.06 -27.49 -3.75
C PHE A 396 -29.49 -27.51 -3.20
N PRO A 397 -29.79 -28.34 -2.19
CA PRO A 397 -31.14 -28.44 -1.63
C PRO A 397 -31.59 -27.07 -1.10
N GLY A 398 -32.74 -26.55 -1.61
CA GLY A 398 -33.25 -25.25 -1.24
C GLY A 398 -32.35 -24.07 -1.68
N GLY A 399 -31.52 -24.26 -2.71
CA GLY A 399 -30.57 -23.22 -3.17
C GLY A 399 -29.39 -23.01 -2.23
N VAL A 400 -29.10 -23.94 -1.31
CA VAL A 400 -28.05 -23.77 -0.33
C VAL A 400 -26.74 -24.43 -0.80
N VAL A 401 -25.66 -23.65 -0.85
CA VAL A 401 -24.30 -24.11 -1.13
C VAL A 401 -23.56 -24.29 0.20
N ALA A 402 -23.07 -25.49 0.45
CA ALA A 402 -22.16 -25.75 1.55
C ALA A 402 -20.72 -25.61 1.04
N ASP A 403 -20.14 -24.47 1.30
CA ASP A 403 -18.73 -24.18 0.97
C ASP A 403 -17.87 -24.30 2.22
N PRO A 404 -16.75 -25.03 2.16
CA PRO A 404 -15.91 -25.25 3.33
C PRO A 404 -15.10 -24.00 3.72
N GLN A 405 -14.91 -23.03 2.82
CA GLN A 405 -14.12 -21.85 3.06
C GLN A 405 -14.98 -20.64 3.47
N VAL A 406 -16.09 -20.40 2.77
CA VAL A 406 -16.97 -19.25 3.04
C VAL A 406 -18.24 -19.64 3.81
N GLY A 407 -18.36 -20.91 4.20
CA GLY A 407 -19.48 -21.44 4.97
C GLY A 407 -20.72 -21.78 4.15
N THR A 408 -21.76 -22.26 4.84
CA THR A 408 -23.02 -22.66 4.22
C THR A 408 -23.90 -21.43 4.02
N SER A 409 -24.36 -21.19 2.78
CA SER A 409 -25.13 -20.01 2.42
C SER A 409 -26.02 -20.25 1.22
N ASN A 410 -27.13 -19.53 1.16
CA ASN A 410 -28.00 -19.43 -0.01
C ASN A 410 -27.89 -18.08 -0.73
N ILE A 411 -26.83 -17.31 -0.45
CA ILE A 411 -26.48 -16.06 -1.13
C ILE A 411 -25.05 -16.10 -1.60
N PHE A 412 -24.72 -15.27 -2.59
CA PHE A 412 -23.38 -15.09 -3.11
C PHE A 412 -22.45 -14.56 -2.03
N ARG A 413 -21.30 -15.20 -1.82
CA ARG A 413 -20.26 -14.78 -0.88
C ARG A 413 -18.90 -14.92 -1.52
N THR A 414 -18.06 -13.93 -1.31
CA THR A 414 -16.68 -13.91 -1.78
C THR A 414 -15.80 -13.28 -0.71
N PHE A 415 -14.81 -14.02 -0.23
CA PHE A 415 -13.84 -13.55 0.74
C PHE A 415 -12.46 -13.54 0.11
N ASP A 416 -11.58 -12.71 0.65
CA ASP A 416 -10.18 -12.71 0.31
C ASP A 416 -9.31 -12.81 1.56
N GLN A 417 -8.15 -13.41 1.38
CA GLN A 417 -7.13 -13.54 2.40
C GLN A 417 -5.81 -13.01 1.83
N SER A 418 -5.12 -12.19 2.60
CA SER A 418 -3.76 -11.73 2.30
C SER A 418 -2.86 -12.08 3.46
N SER A 419 -1.78 -12.80 3.19
CA SER A 419 -0.79 -13.18 4.19
C SER A 419 0.62 -12.98 3.67
N LEU A 420 1.53 -12.61 4.57
CA LEU A 420 2.95 -12.45 4.30
C LEU A 420 3.73 -12.76 5.56
N ALA A 421 4.80 -13.54 5.42
CA ALA A 421 5.84 -13.67 6.43
C ALA A 421 7.18 -13.26 5.82
N THR A 422 8.02 -12.58 6.58
CA THR A 422 9.32 -12.11 6.10
C THR A 422 10.41 -12.30 7.12
N GLU A 423 11.62 -12.58 6.63
CA GLU A 423 12.84 -12.54 7.40
C GLU A 423 13.83 -11.60 6.74
N GLN A 424 14.53 -10.79 7.52
CA GLN A 424 15.57 -9.88 7.02
C GLN A 424 16.78 -9.88 7.94
N THR A 425 17.95 -10.03 7.36
CA THR A 425 19.23 -9.82 8.04
C THR A 425 19.97 -8.64 7.42
N THR A 426 20.47 -7.73 8.25
CA THR A 426 21.24 -6.57 7.78
C THR A 426 22.57 -6.47 8.54
N HIS A 427 23.65 -6.19 7.80
CA HIS A 427 24.97 -5.88 8.35
C HIS A 427 25.54 -4.64 7.69
N GLU A 428 25.94 -3.67 8.50
CA GLU A 428 26.60 -2.46 8.03
C GLU A 428 27.87 -2.21 8.82
N LEU A 429 28.94 -1.80 8.12
CA LEU A 429 30.18 -1.36 8.72
C LEU A 429 30.55 0.00 8.12
N ARG A 430 30.71 1.01 8.99
CA ARG A 430 31.07 2.39 8.61
C ARG A 430 32.34 2.84 9.29
N LEU A 431 33.16 3.60 8.54
CA LEU A 431 34.33 4.31 9.05
C LEU A 431 34.18 5.80 8.74
N GLN A 432 34.13 6.60 9.79
CA GLN A 432 33.87 8.03 9.71
C GLN A 432 35.03 8.83 10.31
N SER A 433 35.42 9.92 9.65
CA SER A 433 36.42 10.84 10.15
C SER A 433 35.79 12.15 10.65
N ASP A 434 36.46 12.76 11.64
CA ASP A 434 36.18 14.10 12.17
C ASP A 434 37.53 14.80 12.42
N PHE A 435 38.28 15.05 11.32
CA PHE A 435 39.57 15.68 11.36
C PHE A 435 39.45 17.20 11.41
N ASP A 436 40.40 17.85 12.13
CA ASP A 436 40.50 19.32 12.15
C ASP A 436 40.92 19.93 10.80
N GLY A 437 41.29 19.10 9.82
CA GLY A 437 41.73 19.50 8.48
C GLY A 437 40.57 19.71 7.54
N PRO A 438 40.81 20.25 6.34
CA PRO A 438 39.76 20.60 5.39
C PRO A 438 39.09 19.40 4.72
N PHE A 439 39.49 18.18 5.04
CA PHE A 439 38.92 16.96 4.43
C PHE A 439 38.46 15.95 5.47
N ASN A 440 37.22 15.56 5.35
CA ASN A 440 36.58 14.50 6.10
C ASN A 440 35.92 13.48 5.17
N PHE A 441 35.58 12.29 5.67
CA PHE A 441 34.95 11.24 4.88
C PHE A 441 34.06 10.32 5.71
N ASN A 442 33.14 9.66 4.99
CA ASN A 442 32.33 8.53 5.45
C ASN A 442 32.49 7.39 4.44
N LEU A 443 32.96 6.23 4.89
CA LEU A 443 33.11 5.02 4.09
C LEU A 443 32.23 3.93 4.70
N GLY A 444 31.51 3.18 3.87
CA GLY A 444 30.62 2.13 4.37
C GLY A 444 30.53 0.94 3.43
N VAL A 445 30.19 -0.18 4.03
CA VAL A 445 29.72 -1.40 3.34
C VAL A 445 28.47 -1.90 4.04
N ILE A 446 27.48 -2.34 3.26
CA ILE A 446 26.23 -2.86 3.79
C ILE A 446 25.81 -4.10 2.99
N SER A 447 25.30 -5.11 3.69
CA SER A 447 24.54 -6.21 3.08
C SER A 447 23.14 -6.31 3.71
N VAL A 448 22.18 -6.65 2.88
CA VAL A 448 20.80 -6.95 3.26
C VAL A 448 20.41 -8.25 2.58
N ASP A 449 20.04 -9.23 3.38
CA ASP A 449 19.46 -10.49 2.95
C ASP A 449 18.01 -10.50 3.41
N PHE A 450 17.09 -10.61 2.47
CA PHE A 450 15.64 -10.57 2.72
C PHE A 450 14.94 -11.71 2.01
N GLU A 451 14.04 -12.37 2.71
CA GLU A 451 13.18 -13.40 2.12
C GLU A 451 11.74 -13.28 2.56
N THR A 452 10.82 -13.69 1.68
CA THR A 452 9.40 -13.85 1.97
C THR A 452 9.05 -15.33 1.96
N GLY A 453 8.12 -15.71 2.83
CA GLY A 453 7.43 -16.97 2.74
C GLY A 453 8.20 -18.23 3.11
N GLY A 454 8.02 -18.74 4.31
CA GLY A 454 8.07 -20.17 4.57
C GLY A 454 6.74 -20.81 4.15
N ASP A 455 6.72 -22.03 3.86
CA ASP A 455 5.70 -23.03 3.49
C ASP A 455 4.27 -22.59 3.07
N VAL A 456 3.66 -21.50 3.56
CA VAL A 456 2.22 -21.21 3.28
C VAL A 456 1.86 -19.72 3.30
N ASN A 457 2.75 -18.86 3.78
CA ASN A 457 2.34 -17.56 4.30
C ASN A 457 2.57 -16.35 3.37
N ASP A 458 2.91 -16.58 2.11
CA ASP A 458 3.08 -15.51 1.13
C ASP A 458 2.06 -15.68 0.03
N SER A 459 0.83 -15.27 0.30
CA SER A 459 -0.29 -15.59 -0.56
C SER A 459 -1.43 -14.60 -0.49
N PHE A 460 -2.04 -14.37 -1.65
CA PHE A 460 -3.32 -13.71 -1.80
C PHE A 460 -4.32 -14.66 -2.45
N PHE A 461 -5.44 -14.87 -1.80
CA PHE A 461 -6.49 -15.76 -2.24
C PHE A 461 -7.82 -15.04 -2.31
N VAL A 462 -8.64 -15.41 -3.30
CA VAL A 462 -10.05 -15.01 -3.35
C VAL A 462 -10.91 -16.28 -3.43
N PHE A 463 -11.84 -16.43 -2.50
CA PHE A 463 -12.72 -17.59 -2.36
C PHE A 463 -14.16 -17.19 -2.69
N GLY A 464 -14.93 -18.14 -3.24
CA GLY A 464 -16.35 -17.88 -3.49
C GLY A 464 -17.17 -19.14 -3.56
N ASN A 465 -18.36 -19.12 -2.93
CA ASN A 465 -19.25 -20.28 -2.92
C ASN A 465 -19.79 -20.66 -4.30
N THR A 466 -19.81 -19.73 -5.25
CA THR A 466 -20.21 -19.99 -6.64
C THR A 466 -19.20 -20.88 -7.36
N LEU A 467 -17.90 -20.77 -7.04
CA LEU A 467 -16.88 -21.63 -7.59
C LEU A 467 -17.07 -23.08 -7.12
N THR A 468 -17.35 -23.29 -5.84
CA THR A 468 -17.71 -24.61 -5.29
C THR A 468 -18.94 -25.18 -6.00
N ALA A 469 -19.93 -24.36 -6.25
CA ALA A 469 -21.13 -24.82 -6.97
C ALA A 469 -20.82 -25.22 -8.41
N VAL A 470 -20.01 -24.47 -9.13
CA VAL A 470 -19.56 -24.83 -10.47
C VAL A 470 -18.78 -26.15 -10.44
N ALA A 471 -17.87 -26.31 -9.48
CA ALA A 471 -17.08 -27.53 -9.33
C ALA A 471 -17.96 -28.77 -9.10
N LEU A 472 -18.94 -28.67 -8.18
CA LEU A 472 -19.86 -29.75 -7.90
C LEU A 472 -20.74 -30.10 -9.11
N THR A 473 -21.25 -29.09 -9.80
CA THR A 473 -22.09 -29.27 -11.00
C THR A 473 -21.30 -29.88 -12.15
N ASN A 474 -20.10 -29.37 -12.39
CA ASN A 474 -19.19 -29.90 -13.41
C ASN A 474 -18.88 -31.39 -13.16
N ASN A 475 -18.52 -31.74 -11.92
CA ASN A 475 -18.20 -33.12 -11.56
C ASN A 475 -19.39 -34.08 -11.74
N ALA A 476 -20.59 -33.62 -11.40
CA ALA A 476 -21.80 -34.40 -11.56
C ALA A 476 -22.13 -34.63 -13.03
N ILE A 477 -22.04 -33.62 -13.90
CA ILE A 477 -22.24 -33.74 -15.35
C ILE A 477 -21.19 -34.64 -15.97
N TYR A 478 -19.92 -34.42 -15.65
CA TYR A 478 -18.82 -35.26 -16.13
C TYR A 478 -19.02 -36.74 -15.78
N GLY A 479 -19.30 -37.02 -14.50
CA GLY A 479 -19.51 -38.39 -14.03
C GLY A 479 -20.69 -39.06 -14.69
N ALA A 480 -21.82 -38.37 -14.83
CA ALA A 480 -22.99 -38.91 -15.50
C ALA A 480 -22.74 -39.19 -16.98
N THR A 481 -22.09 -38.29 -17.68
CA THR A 481 -21.76 -38.46 -19.13
C THR A 481 -20.74 -39.57 -19.34
N LEU A 482 -19.71 -39.67 -18.52
CA LEU A 482 -18.71 -40.73 -18.56
C LEU A 482 -19.38 -42.12 -18.39
N GLN A 483 -20.18 -42.25 -17.35
CA GLN A 483 -20.89 -43.52 -17.05
C GLN A 483 -21.89 -43.87 -18.17
N GLY A 484 -22.65 -42.88 -18.66
CA GLY A 484 -23.60 -43.08 -19.77
C GLY A 484 -22.93 -43.54 -21.06
N ALA A 485 -21.80 -42.92 -21.41
CA ALA A 485 -21.04 -43.29 -22.61
C ALA A 485 -20.41 -44.72 -22.46
N LEU A 486 -19.85 -45.06 -21.32
CA LEU A 486 -19.33 -46.41 -21.05
C LEU A 486 -20.45 -47.47 -21.10
N ALA A 487 -21.61 -47.18 -20.47
CA ALA A 487 -22.78 -48.05 -20.52
C ALA A 487 -23.33 -48.22 -21.96
N GLY A 488 -23.18 -47.18 -22.82
CA GLY A 488 -23.51 -47.20 -24.26
C GLY A 488 -22.48 -47.92 -25.10
N GLY A 489 -21.39 -48.50 -24.54
CA GLY A 489 -20.36 -49.27 -25.25
C GLY A 489 -19.21 -48.44 -25.83
N ALA A 490 -19.07 -47.17 -25.44
CA ALA A 490 -17.91 -46.37 -25.81
C ALA A 490 -16.63 -46.90 -25.14
N THR A 491 -15.49 -46.71 -25.78
CA THR A 491 -14.19 -46.95 -25.14
C THR A 491 -13.94 -45.91 -24.06
N GLN A 492 -13.04 -46.19 -23.14
CA GLN A 492 -12.67 -45.26 -22.04
C GLN A 492 -12.28 -43.90 -22.62
N ALA A 493 -11.45 -43.84 -23.67
CA ALA A 493 -11.02 -42.58 -24.28
C ALA A 493 -12.19 -41.83 -24.93
N GLN A 494 -13.13 -42.51 -25.60
CA GLN A 494 -14.32 -41.90 -26.17
C GLN A 494 -15.28 -41.37 -25.06
N ALA A 495 -15.41 -42.11 -23.98
CA ALA A 495 -16.25 -41.75 -22.84
C ALA A 495 -15.68 -40.52 -22.11
N VAL A 496 -14.35 -40.47 -21.91
CA VAL A 496 -13.67 -39.32 -21.31
C VAL A 496 -13.85 -38.09 -22.22
N ALA A 497 -13.57 -38.20 -23.52
CA ALA A 497 -13.75 -37.07 -24.44
C ALA A 497 -15.21 -36.58 -24.50
N ALA A 498 -16.20 -37.47 -24.41
CA ALA A 498 -17.60 -37.08 -24.30
C ALA A 498 -17.93 -36.37 -22.99
N ALA A 499 -17.34 -36.81 -21.89
CA ALA A 499 -17.55 -36.20 -20.58
C ALA A 499 -16.89 -34.82 -20.50
N GLU A 500 -15.68 -34.67 -21.00
CA GLU A 500 -14.98 -33.40 -21.16
C GLU A 500 -15.79 -32.39 -21.98
N ALA A 501 -16.29 -32.83 -23.16
CA ALA A 501 -17.09 -31.97 -24.00
C ALA A 501 -18.45 -31.56 -23.39
N ALA A 502 -18.99 -32.36 -22.47
CA ALA A 502 -20.27 -32.07 -21.80
C ALA A 502 -20.11 -31.26 -20.51
N SER A 503 -18.90 -31.05 -20.04
CA SER A 503 -18.66 -30.26 -18.83
C SER A 503 -19.15 -28.81 -18.99
N ILE A 504 -19.52 -28.16 -17.87
CA ILE A 504 -20.15 -26.81 -17.85
C ILE A 504 -19.35 -25.78 -18.63
N LEU A 505 -18.03 -25.86 -18.58
CA LEU A 505 -17.11 -24.90 -19.20
C LEU A 505 -16.36 -25.48 -20.41
N GLY A 506 -16.86 -26.56 -21.01
CA GLY A 506 -16.35 -27.14 -22.24
C GLY A 506 -14.92 -27.66 -22.18
N GLY A 507 -14.73 -28.95 -21.88
CA GLY A 507 -13.42 -29.59 -21.87
C GLY A 507 -12.72 -29.69 -20.52
N LEU A 508 -13.36 -29.28 -19.44
CA LEU A 508 -12.82 -29.39 -18.10
C LEU A 508 -12.95 -30.81 -17.52
N VAL A 509 -11.91 -31.26 -16.88
CA VAL A 509 -11.87 -32.47 -16.08
C VAL A 509 -12.55 -32.26 -14.72
N PRO A 510 -12.91 -33.36 -14.00
CA PRO A 510 -13.44 -33.27 -12.65
C PRO A 510 -12.51 -32.46 -11.73
N ILE A 511 -13.12 -31.58 -10.94
CA ILE A 511 -12.44 -30.78 -9.94
C ILE A 511 -12.51 -31.58 -8.62
N ASP A 512 -11.40 -31.69 -7.89
CA ASP A 512 -11.39 -32.34 -6.60
C ASP A 512 -12.18 -31.54 -5.58
N THR A 513 -13.22 -32.12 -5.03
CA THR A 513 -14.05 -31.53 -3.98
C THR A 513 -13.97 -32.31 -2.67
N SER A 514 -13.06 -33.28 -2.59
CA SER A 514 -12.93 -34.18 -1.43
C SER A 514 -12.15 -33.57 -0.29
N ASN A 515 -11.31 -32.61 -0.56
CA ASN A 515 -10.56 -31.87 0.46
C ASN A 515 -11.26 -30.53 0.73
N PRO A 516 -12.09 -30.45 1.79
CA PRO A 516 -12.86 -29.26 2.08
C PRO A 516 -12.02 -28.11 2.66
N GLY A 517 -10.74 -28.38 2.99
CA GLY A 517 -9.95 -27.49 3.82
C GLY A 517 -10.49 -27.43 5.27
N ASP A 518 -9.76 -26.85 6.13
CA ASP A 518 -10.00 -26.84 7.57
C ASP A 518 -10.39 -25.47 8.14
N GLY A 519 -10.75 -24.51 7.28
CA GLY A 519 -11.23 -23.19 7.66
C GLY A 519 -10.64 -22.09 6.80
N LEU A 520 -11.00 -20.83 7.08
CA LEU A 520 -10.63 -19.69 6.26
C LEU A 520 -9.11 -19.49 6.12
N ALA A 521 -8.35 -19.76 7.15
CA ALA A 521 -6.91 -19.47 7.19
C ALA A 521 -6.01 -20.62 6.64
N SER A 522 -6.51 -21.85 6.59
CA SER A 522 -5.65 -23.02 6.33
C SER A 522 -5.80 -23.63 4.94
N ASN A 523 -6.57 -22.99 4.07
CA ASN A 523 -6.89 -23.49 2.74
C ASN A 523 -6.00 -22.96 1.64
N ALA A 524 -4.93 -22.36 2.01
CA ALA A 524 -3.88 -21.93 1.12
C ALA A 524 -3.06 -23.08 0.52
N ASP A 525 -3.42 -24.34 0.78
CA ASP A 525 -2.66 -25.52 0.40
C ASP A 525 -2.77 -25.93 -1.08
N GLY A 526 -3.50 -25.16 -1.90
CA GLY A 526 -3.64 -25.42 -3.32
C GLY A 526 -4.78 -26.35 -3.72
N ASN A 527 -5.35 -27.07 -2.79
CA ASN A 527 -6.51 -27.92 -3.03
C ASN A 527 -7.81 -27.12 -2.98
N GLY A 528 -7.69 -25.80 -2.86
CA GLY A 528 -8.79 -24.88 -2.67
C GLY A 528 -9.67 -24.71 -3.88
N ARG A 529 -10.83 -24.19 -3.61
CA ARG A 529 -11.82 -23.76 -4.57
C ARG A 529 -11.75 -22.26 -4.73
N ASN A 530 -10.50 -21.79 -4.87
CA ASN A 530 -10.20 -20.39 -5.04
C ASN A 530 -10.32 -20.03 -6.52
N TYR A 531 -10.95 -18.96 -6.85
CA TYR A 531 -10.93 -18.46 -8.23
C TYR A 531 -9.73 -17.56 -8.54
N PHE A 532 -8.99 -17.18 -7.52
CA PHE A 532 -7.67 -16.56 -7.65
C PHE A 532 -6.75 -17.07 -6.53
N ARG A 533 -5.49 -17.28 -6.86
CA ARG A 533 -4.44 -17.63 -5.91
C ARG A 533 -3.11 -17.11 -6.44
N SER A 534 -2.41 -16.32 -5.65
CA SER A 534 -1.05 -15.89 -5.90
C SER A 534 -0.16 -16.39 -4.77
N VAL A 535 0.86 -17.15 -5.10
CA VAL A 535 1.89 -17.64 -4.16
C VAL A 535 3.23 -17.47 -4.87
N SER A 536 4.05 -16.56 -4.37
CA SER A 536 5.29 -16.15 -5.04
C SER A 536 6.38 -15.84 -4.02
N PRO A 537 6.96 -16.88 -3.38
CA PRO A 537 8.12 -16.70 -2.49
C PRO A 537 9.23 -15.94 -3.21
N TYR A 538 9.84 -15.02 -2.49
CA TYR A 538 10.79 -14.07 -3.03
C TYR A 538 12.02 -13.93 -2.13
N THR A 539 13.19 -13.78 -2.74
CA THR A 539 14.45 -13.48 -2.05
C THR A 539 15.13 -12.27 -2.67
N LEU A 540 15.81 -11.51 -1.83
CA LEU A 540 16.67 -10.41 -2.20
C LEU A 540 17.99 -10.53 -1.46
N GLU A 541 19.09 -10.56 -2.22
CA GLU A 541 20.43 -10.35 -1.72
C GLU A 541 20.93 -9.00 -2.24
N SER A 542 21.25 -8.06 -1.34
CA SER A 542 21.75 -6.73 -1.69
C SER A 542 23.08 -6.47 -1.01
N PHE A 543 24.06 -6.06 -1.80
CA PHE A 543 25.36 -5.65 -1.30
C PHE A 543 25.73 -4.27 -1.84
N ALA A 544 26.24 -3.39 -0.98
CA ALA A 544 26.68 -2.08 -1.43
C ALA A 544 27.95 -1.59 -0.73
N VAL A 545 28.69 -0.76 -1.47
CA VAL A 545 29.85 -0.02 -0.98
C VAL A 545 29.63 1.46 -1.23
N LEU A 546 29.86 2.28 -0.23
CA LEU A 546 29.67 3.72 -0.31
C LEU A 546 30.94 4.47 0.16
N ALA A 547 31.12 5.65 -0.43
CA ALA A 547 32.12 6.62 -0.02
C ALA A 547 31.58 8.03 -0.19
N GLU A 548 31.67 8.85 0.84
CA GLU A 548 31.31 10.26 0.79
C GLU A 548 32.46 11.08 1.38
N GLY A 549 32.89 12.12 0.68
CA GLY A 549 33.95 13.01 1.09
C GLY A 549 33.43 14.44 1.23
N TYR A 550 33.90 15.11 2.27
CA TYR A 550 33.59 16.48 2.61
C TYR A 550 34.87 17.31 2.54
N TYR A 551 34.84 18.44 1.85
CA TYR A 551 35.96 19.31 1.68
C TYR A 551 35.62 20.77 1.99
N ASP A 552 36.18 21.28 3.09
CA ASP A 552 36.07 22.69 3.47
C ASP A 552 37.01 23.53 2.62
N VAL A 553 36.45 24.28 1.67
CA VAL A 553 37.22 25.18 0.80
C VAL A 553 37.73 26.36 1.61
N ASN A 554 36.92 26.83 2.54
CA ASN A 554 37.23 27.84 3.56
C ASN A 554 36.18 27.64 4.70
N ASP A 555 36.19 28.54 5.70
CA ASP A 555 35.32 28.44 6.89
C ASP A 555 33.82 28.54 6.55
N ASP A 556 33.47 29.11 5.37
CA ASP A 556 32.07 29.35 4.98
C ASP A 556 31.57 28.40 3.87
N LEU A 557 32.46 27.67 3.18
CA LEU A 557 32.09 26.86 2.01
C LEU A 557 32.62 25.45 2.10
N LYS A 558 31.71 24.47 2.14
CA LYS A 558 31.98 23.04 2.11
C LYS A 558 31.50 22.45 0.78
N LEU A 559 32.25 21.51 0.22
CA LEU A 559 31.87 20.71 -0.94
C LEU A 559 31.67 19.24 -0.51
N THR A 560 30.63 18.63 -0.99
CA THR A 560 30.32 17.23 -0.75
C THR A 560 30.36 16.44 -2.06
N LEU A 561 30.99 15.26 -2.04
CA LEU A 561 30.99 14.30 -3.13
C LEU A 561 30.76 12.90 -2.57
N GLY A 562 29.64 12.28 -2.94
CA GLY A 562 29.29 10.93 -2.55
C GLY A 562 29.09 10.01 -3.75
N VAL A 563 29.49 8.75 -3.59
CA VAL A 563 29.28 7.68 -4.56
C VAL A 563 28.93 6.38 -3.83
N ARG A 564 28.00 5.62 -4.40
CA ARG A 564 27.63 4.29 -3.94
C ARG A 564 27.51 3.36 -5.12
N TYR A 565 28.04 2.16 -4.98
CA TYR A 565 27.77 1.03 -5.85
C TYR A 565 26.87 0.04 -5.12
N THR A 566 25.82 -0.40 -5.76
CA THR A 566 24.85 -1.38 -5.23
C THR A 566 24.72 -2.54 -6.22
N ASP A 567 24.72 -3.76 -5.70
CA ASP A 567 24.50 -5.02 -6.42
C ASP A 567 23.30 -5.72 -5.76
N ASP A 568 22.17 -5.77 -6.46
CA ASP A 568 20.91 -6.36 -6.02
C ASP A 568 20.63 -7.60 -6.85
N GLN A 569 20.36 -8.72 -6.19
CA GLN A 569 19.97 -9.97 -6.81
C GLN A 569 18.59 -10.35 -6.29
N LYS A 570 17.61 -10.50 -7.18
CA LYS A 570 16.22 -10.83 -6.86
C LYS A 570 15.85 -12.15 -7.50
N GLU A 571 15.26 -13.05 -6.71
CA GLU A 571 14.75 -14.32 -7.20
C GLU A 571 13.32 -14.53 -6.70
N GLN A 572 12.44 -15.01 -7.56
CA GLN A 572 11.05 -15.30 -7.24
C GLN A 572 10.64 -16.63 -7.83
N LEU A 573 9.98 -17.47 -7.00
CA LEU A 573 9.36 -18.70 -7.43
C LEU A 573 7.93 -18.39 -7.92
N ASN A 574 7.76 -18.29 -9.23
CA ASN A 574 6.46 -18.06 -9.84
C ASN A 574 5.69 -19.36 -10.05
N ARG A 575 4.42 -19.39 -9.63
CA ARG A 575 3.47 -20.47 -9.90
C ARG A 575 2.18 -19.84 -10.41
N PRO A 576 1.90 -19.90 -11.72
CA PRO A 576 0.70 -19.28 -12.30
C PRO A 576 -0.55 -19.95 -11.73
N SER A 577 -1.57 -19.15 -11.46
CA SER A 577 -2.90 -19.65 -11.11
C SER A 577 -3.58 -20.21 -12.36
N LEU A 578 -4.08 -21.45 -12.27
CA LEU A 578 -4.77 -22.14 -13.35
C LEU A 578 -6.24 -22.29 -12.99
N LEU A 579 -7.08 -21.40 -13.48
CA LEU A 579 -8.51 -21.52 -13.32
C LEU A 579 -9.09 -22.35 -14.49
N PHE A 580 -9.79 -23.44 -14.18
CA PHE A 580 -10.44 -24.29 -15.17
C PHE A 580 -9.50 -24.85 -16.27
N THR A 581 -8.28 -25.20 -15.90
CA THR A 581 -7.29 -25.70 -16.85
C THR A 581 -7.32 -27.23 -16.91
N PRO A 582 -7.13 -27.85 -18.10
CA PRO A 582 -7.00 -29.29 -18.22
C PRO A 582 -5.86 -29.87 -17.39
N THR A 583 -6.08 -31.06 -16.78
CA THR A 583 -5.11 -31.69 -15.86
C THR A 583 -3.76 -32.02 -16.48
N ASN A 584 -3.65 -32.06 -17.81
CA ASN A 584 -2.38 -32.33 -18.51
C ASN A 584 -1.36 -31.17 -18.46
N VAL A 585 -1.77 -29.99 -18.01
CA VAL A 585 -0.89 -28.84 -17.83
C VAL A 585 -0.63 -28.51 -16.34
N VAL A 586 -1.17 -29.33 -15.45
CA VAL A 586 -1.06 -29.15 -14.00
C VAL A 586 0.00 -30.08 -13.43
N PRO A 587 0.79 -29.69 -12.42
CA PRO A 587 1.73 -30.56 -11.75
C PRO A 587 1.08 -31.82 -11.19
N GLU A 588 1.81 -32.94 -11.18
CA GLU A 588 1.34 -34.18 -10.56
C GLU A 588 1.08 -33.96 -9.07
N GLY A 589 -0.14 -34.24 -8.63
CA GLY A 589 -0.56 -34.06 -7.23
C GLY A 589 -1.35 -32.79 -6.96
N GLU A 590 -1.42 -31.85 -7.89
CA GLU A 590 -2.27 -30.67 -7.78
C GLU A 590 -3.69 -30.98 -8.27
N THR A 591 -4.68 -30.62 -7.49
CA THR A 591 -6.10 -30.82 -7.79
C THR A 591 -6.91 -29.61 -7.31
N GLY A 592 -8.04 -29.35 -7.95
CA GLY A 592 -8.92 -28.25 -7.57
C GLY A 592 -9.35 -27.37 -8.73
N ALA A 593 -10.17 -26.40 -8.46
CA ALA A 593 -10.66 -25.47 -9.47
C ALA A 593 -9.63 -24.40 -9.84
N THR A 594 -8.81 -24.02 -8.87
CA THR A 594 -7.66 -23.16 -9.09
C THR A 594 -6.42 -23.94 -8.69
N GLN A 595 -5.62 -24.28 -9.67
CA GLN A 595 -4.41 -25.08 -9.49
C GLN A 595 -3.21 -24.16 -9.72
N LEU A 596 -2.09 -24.46 -9.06
CA LEU A 596 -0.84 -23.82 -9.38
C LEU A 596 -0.22 -24.51 -10.59
N GLY A 597 0.26 -23.74 -11.54
CA GLY A 597 1.02 -24.22 -12.68
C GLY A 597 2.39 -24.78 -12.30
N GLN A 598 3.16 -25.18 -13.31
CA GLN A 598 4.55 -25.58 -13.10
C GLN A 598 5.32 -24.41 -12.47
N PRO A 599 6.08 -24.66 -11.39
CA PRO A 599 6.89 -23.62 -10.80
C PRO A 599 7.99 -23.17 -11.77
N GLU A 600 8.19 -21.88 -11.86
CA GLU A 600 9.26 -21.25 -12.63
C GLU A 600 10.03 -20.32 -11.70
N VAL A 601 11.36 -20.50 -11.62
CA VAL A 601 12.22 -19.59 -10.89
C VAL A 601 12.64 -18.49 -11.87
N LEU A 602 12.28 -17.26 -11.53
CA LEU A 602 12.69 -16.06 -12.25
C LEU A 602 13.73 -15.32 -11.41
N ALA A 603 14.80 -14.87 -12.05
CA ALA A 603 15.87 -14.13 -11.39
C ALA A 603 16.26 -12.90 -12.22
N VAL A 604 16.59 -11.81 -11.53
CA VAL A 604 17.08 -10.58 -12.14
C VAL A 604 18.08 -9.90 -11.23
N ASP A 605 19.12 -9.31 -11.82
CA ASP A 605 20.21 -8.60 -11.12
C ASP A 605 20.26 -7.16 -11.60
N PHE A 606 20.57 -6.26 -10.66
CA PHE A 606 20.75 -4.84 -10.91
C PHE A 606 22.07 -4.40 -10.29
N GLN A 607 22.92 -3.76 -11.09
CA GLN A 607 24.23 -3.26 -10.66
C GLN A 607 24.29 -1.78 -10.96
N GLU A 608 24.09 -0.95 -9.93
CA GLU A 608 23.85 0.47 -10.11
C GLU A 608 24.84 1.35 -9.34
N VAL A 609 25.12 2.49 -9.94
CA VAL A 609 25.91 3.54 -9.30
C VAL A 609 25.03 4.76 -9.05
N THR A 610 24.93 5.12 -7.78
CA THR A 610 24.27 6.35 -7.33
C THR A 610 25.28 7.29 -6.68
N GLY A 611 24.89 8.53 -6.46
CA GLY A 611 25.77 9.48 -5.82
C GLY A 611 25.20 10.87 -5.74
N ARG A 612 25.93 11.74 -5.04
CA ARG A 612 25.59 13.17 -4.95
C ARG A 612 26.83 14.04 -5.06
N VAL A 613 26.61 15.24 -5.56
CA VAL A 613 27.59 16.32 -5.51
C VAL A 613 26.88 17.59 -5.09
N GLY A 614 27.43 18.31 -4.13
CA GLY A 614 26.80 19.49 -3.59
C GLY A 614 27.77 20.45 -2.95
N PHE A 615 27.21 21.57 -2.53
CA PHE A 615 27.90 22.59 -1.78
C PHE A 615 27.02 23.10 -0.63
N ASP A 616 27.66 23.51 0.44
CA ASP A 616 27.08 24.14 1.61
C ASP A 616 27.81 25.44 1.81
N TRP A 617 27.07 26.55 1.82
CA TRP A 617 27.64 27.89 1.99
C TRP A 617 26.94 28.60 3.14
N SER A 618 27.70 28.95 4.16
CA SER A 618 27.25 29.61 5.39
C SER A 618 27.74 31.07 5.45
N PRO A 619 27.17 31.97 4.63
CA PRO A 619 27.59 33.35 4.58
C PRO A 619 27.19 34.15 5.83
N ASP A 620 28.08 34.98 6.34
CA ASP A 620 27.79 35.91 7.43
C ASP A 620 27.01 37.14 6.94
N PHE A 621 25.69 37.09 7.07
CA PHE A 621 24.77 38.16 6.68
C PHE A 621 24.39 39.01 7.91
N ASN A 622 24.44 40.35 7.79
CA ASN A 622 24.02 41.25 8.87
C ASN A 622 22.52 41.20 9.25
N TRP A 623 21.70 40.46 8.53
CA TRP A 623 20.25 40.39 8.75
C TRP A 623 19.80 39.03 9.32
N SER A 624 20.70 38.09 9.42
CA SER A 624 20.48 36.75 10.02
C SER A 624 21.49 36.49 11.14
N GLU A 625 21.14 35.70 12.09
CA GLU A 625 22.03 35.13 13.08
C GLU A 625 22.85 34.01 12.51
N ASP A 626 22.18 33.19 11.66
CA ASP A 626 22.81 32.12 10.92
C ASP A 626 22.05 31.90 9.60
N THR A 627 22.79 31.58 8.53
CA THR A 627 22.23 31.25 7.22
C THR A 627 23.07 30.16 6.56
N LEU A 628 22.40 29.07 6.19
CA LEU A 628 22.94 28.05 5.31
C LEU A 628 22.26 28.16 3.95
N ILE A 629 23.05 28.22 2.88
CA ILE A 629 22.59 28.06 1.50
C ILE A 629 23.24 26.80 0.97
N TYR A 630 22.43 25.87 0.49
CA TYR A 630 22.93 24.60 -0.05
C TYR A 630 22.35 24.32 -1.43
N GLY A 631 23.08 23.54 -2.20
CA GLY A 631 22.58 23.02 -3.46
C GLY A 631 23.29 21.74 -3.82
N PHE A 632 22.55 20.80 -4.40
CA PHE A 632 23.10 19.54 -4.83
C PHE A 632 22.38 18.96 -6.05
N TYR A 633 23.13 18.13 -6.76
CA TYR A 633 22.61 17.12 -7.66
C TYR A 633 22.76 15.75 -6.99
N SER A 634 21.73 14.92 -7.06
CA SER A 634 21.78 13.53 -6.61
C SER A 634 21.08 12.59 -7.58
N LYS A 635 21.62 11.38 -7.71
CA LYS A 635 20.98 10.27 -8.41
C LYS A 635 20.48 9.26 -7.38
N GLY A 636 19.15 9.04 -7.37
CA GLY A 636 18.49 7.99 -6.59
C GLY A 636 18.26 6.73 -7.44
N TYR A 637 18.07 5.60 -6.78
CA TYR A 637 17.82 4.30 -7.39
C TYR A 637 16.81 3.50 -6.56
N LYS A 638 15.86 2.87 -7.26
CA LYS A 638 14.97 1.84 -6.74
C LYS A 638 15.01 0.65 -7.68
N GLY A 639 15.15 -0.55 -7.15
CA GLY A 639 15.28 -1.77 -7.95
C GLY A 639 14.05 -2.04 -8.80
N GLY A 640 14.27 -2.58 -10.00
CA GLY A 640 13.24 -3.25 -10.78
C GLY A 640 12.83 -4.56 -10.10
N GLY A 641 12.01 -5.36 -10.76
CA GLY A 641 11.52 -6.58 -10.14
C GLY A 641 10.88 -7.56 -11.10
N ILE A 642 10.16 -8.50 -10.50
CA ILE A 642 9.54 -9.63 -11.17
C ILE A 642 8.03 -9.49 -11.02
N ASN A 643 7.33 -9.44 -12.14
CA ASN A 643 5.87 -9.41 -12.15
C ASN A 643 5.29 -10.74 -11.65
N PRO A 644 4.09 -10.71 -11.03
CA PRO A 644 3.40 -11.92 -10.62
C PRO A 644 3.21 -12.92 -11.78
N PRO A 645 3.00 -14.20 -11.45
CA PRO A 645 2.83 -15.22 -12.48
C PRO A 645 1.69 -14.90 -13.44
N GLN A 646 1.96 -15.00 -14.75
CA GLN A 646 0.96 -14.86 -15.78
C GLN A 646 -0.04 -16.02 -15.72
N GLN A 647 -1.33 -15.71 -15.83
CA GLN A 647 -2.37 -16.73 -15.91
C GLN A 647 -2.41 -17.35 -17.30
N ILE A 648 -2.63 -18.67 -17.38
CA ILE A 648 -2.74 -19.37 -18.67
C ILE A 648 -3.98 -18.86 -19.42
N GLY A 649 -3.77 -18.52 -20.68
CA GLY A 649 -4.83 -17.98 -21.56
C GLY A 649 -5.14 -16.50 -21.37
N ALA A 650 -4.41 -15.82 -20.48
CA ALA A 650 -4.42 -14.37 -20.37
C ALA A 650 -3.48 -13.73 -21.41
N GLU A 651 -3.67 -12.46 -21.65
CA GLU A 651 -2.75 -11.67 -22.46
C GLU A 651 -1.36 -11.61 -21.82
N ALA A 652 -0.32 -11.70 -22.64
CA ALA A 652 1.04 -11.74 -22.16
C ALA A 652 1.49 -10.33 -21.71
N PHE A 653 1.97 -10.21 -20.48
CA PHE A 653 2.63 -9.01 -19.98
C PHE A 653 4.11 -9.31 -19.67
N PRO A 654 4.97 -8.28 -19.54
CA PRO A 654 6.37 -8.48 -19.24
C PRO A 654 6.57 -9.24 -17.92
N GLN A 655 7.47 -10.22 -17.92
CA GLN A 655 7.84 -10.95 -16.69
C GLN A 655 8.63 -10.08 -15.70
N PHE A 656 9.29 -9.05 -16.20
CA PHE A 656 10.14 -8.15 -15.44
C PHE A 656 9.71 -6.70 -15.67
N PHE A 657 9.96 -5.85 -14.70
CA PHE A 657 9.88 -4.40 -14.82
C PHE A 657 11.22 -3.77 -14.45
N ASP A 658 11.49 -2.63 -15.06
CA ASP A 658 12.78 -1.97 -14.99
C ASP A 658 13.00 -1.20 -13.68
N PRO A 659 14.25 -0.90 -13.29
CA PRO A 659 14.56 -0.01 -12.17
C PRO A 659 14.05 1.42 -12.40
N GLU A 660 13.87 2.14 -11.30
CA GLU A 660 13.62 3.59 -11.32
C GLU A 660 14.90 4.36 -11.02
N PHE A 661 15.07 5.48 -11.72
CA PHE A 661 16.12 6.44 -11.44
C PHE A 661 15.56 7.85 -11.28
N VAL A 662 16.08 8.57 -10.29
CA VAL A 662 15.76 9.97 -10.07
C VAL A 662 17.00 10.82 -10.21
N ASN A 663 17.03 11.68 -11.21
CA ASN A 663 18.03 12.74 -11.33
C ASN A 663 17.46 14.01 -10.67
N SER A 664 17.94 14.32 -9.47
CA SER A 664 17.42 15.40 -8.65
C SER A 664 18.34 16.59 -8.62
N PHE A 665 17.78 17.78 -8.78
CA PHE A 665 18.42 19.06 -8.51
C PHE A 665 17.67 19.77 -7.40
N GLU A 666 18.37 20.15 -6.34
CA GLU A 666 17.79 20.88 -5.21
C GLU A 666 18.64 22.09 -4.85
N LEU A 667 17.97 23.21 -4.51
CA LEU A 667 18.57 24.41 -3.98
C LEU A 667 17.74 24.86 -2.78
N GLY A 668 18.38 25.07 -1.63
CA GLY A 668 17.68 25.45 -0.42
C GLY A 668 18.44 26.47 0.42
N THR A 669 17.74 27.02 1.39
CA THR A 669 18.31 27.89 2.41
C THR A 669 17.66 27.62 3.76
N LYS A 670 18.45 27.65 4.81
CA LYS A 670 18.02 27.57 6.21
C LYS A 670 18.50 28.80 6.94
N ASN A 671 17.60 29.46 7.67
CA ASN A 671 17.90 30.75 8.25
C ASN A 671 17.41 30.81 9.69
N THR A 672 18.26 31.33 10.57
CA THR A 672 17.94 31.72 11.92
C THR A 672 17.89 33.24 11.98
N LEU A 673 16.74 33.80 12.34
CA LEU A 673 16.38 35.20 12.19
C LEU A 673 15.83 35.76 13.51
N ALA A 674 15.76 37.10 13.57
CA ALA A 674 15.10 37.84 14.64
C ALA A 674 15.67 37.55 16.05
N GLY A 675 17.00 37.42 16.17
CA GLY A 675 17.65 37.09 17.44
C GLY A 675 17.42 35.64 17.87
N GLY A 676 17.33 34.70 16.91
CA GLY A 676 17.08 33.28 17.17
C GLY A 676 15.61 32.95 17.47
N LEU A 677 14.67 33.86 17.20
CA LEU A 677 13.24 33.69 17.46
C LEU A 677 12.45 33.17 16.25
N LEU A 678 13.05 33.17 15.04
CA LEU A 678 12.44 32.70 13.81
C LEU A 678 13.43 31.80 13.07
N GLN A 679 13.05 30.57 12.85
CA GLN A 679 13.67 29.70 11.87
C GLN A 679 12.81 29.71 10.61
N LEU A 680 13.42 29.97 9.45
CA LEU A 680 12.74 30.01 8.15
C LEU A 680 13.58 29.28 7.12
N ASN A 681 13.11 28.12 6.70
CA ASN A 681 13.75 27.26 5.73
C ASN A 681 12.92 27.22 4.44
N ALA A 682 13.58 27.20 3.31
CA ALA A 682 12.93 27.08 2.01
C ALA A 682 13.83 26.30 1.05
N ASN A 683 13.22 25.43 0.25
CA ASN A 683 13.91 24.72 -0.82
C ASN A 683 13.02 24.56 -2.05
N GLY A 684 13.66 24.60 -3.22
CA GLY A 684 13.06 24.28 -4.50
C GLY A 684 13.79 23.10 -5.13
N PHE A 685 13.04 22.23 -5.78
CA PHE A 685 13.57 21.02 -6.38
C PHE A 685 12.99 20.73 -7.77
N PHE A 686 13.74 19.99 -8.56
CA PHE A 686 13.35 19.46 -9.86
C PHE A 686 13.88 18.04 -9.98
N TYR A 687 13.01 17.09 -10.38
CA TYR A 687 13.33 15.70 -10.62
C TYR A 687 13.01 15.34 -12.07
N ASP A 688 14.01 14.78 -12.74
CA ASP A 688 13.85 14.02 -13.96
C ASP A 688 13.78 12.54 -13.53
N TYR A 689 12.59 11.94 -13.64
CA TYR A 689 12.30 10.63 -13.11
C TYR A 689 12.15 9.61 -14.25
N GLU A 690 13.13 8.74 -14.39
CA GLU A 690 13.15 7.70 -15.39
C GLU A 690 12.57 6.39 -14.82
N GLY A 691 11.58 5.83 -15.49
CA GLY A 691 11.03 4.52 -15.19
C GLY A 691 10.22 4.42 -13.91
N TYR A 692 9.45 5.45 -13.51
CA TYR A 692 8.54 5.43 -12.37
C TYR A 692 7.61 4.22 -12.43
N GLN A 693 7.63 3.37 -11.39
CA GLN A 693 6.89 2.11 -11.37
C GLN A 693 5.45 2.33 -10.91
N ILE A 694 4.52 1.92 -11.74
CA ILE A 694 3.09 1.92 -11.45
C ILE A 694 2.50 0.52 -11.62
N THR A 695 1.38 0.26 -10.96
CA THR A 695 0.68 -1.02 -11.04
C THR A 695 -0.67 -0.87 -11.71
N GLN A 696 -0.98 -1.81 -12.59
CA GLN A 696 -2.32 -2.04 -13.08
C GLN A 696 -2.73 -3.49 -12.83
N ILE A 697 -3.98 -3.72 -12.43
CA ILE A 697 -4.48 -5.08 -12.28
C ILE A 697 -4.95 -5.58 -13.65
N ILE A 698 -4.25 -6.56 -14.19
CA ILE A 698 -4.53 -7.20 -15.48
C ILE A 698 -4.82 -8.68 -15.23
N ASN A 699 -6.01 -9.14 -15.61
CA ASN A 699 -6.43 -10.54 -15.41
C ASN A 699 -6.18 -11.03 -13.97
N ARG A 700 -6.53 -10.23 -12.96
CA ARG A 700 -6.37 -10.50 -11.52
C ARG A 700 -4.93 -10.52 -11.02
N SER A 701 -3.96 -10.25 -11.85
CA SER A 701 -2.55 -10.10 -11.46
C SER A 701 -2.19 -8.62 -11.39
N SER A 702 -1.47 -8.21 -10.35
CA SER A 702 -0.86 -6.88 -10.27
C SER A 702 0.35 -6.84 -11.19
N VAL A 703 0.27 -6.11 -12.29
CA VAL A 703 1.33 -5.97 -13.28
C VAL A 703 1.99 -4.62 -13.10
N ASN A 704 3.29 -4.62 -12.89
CA ASN A 704 4.09 -3.41 -12.77
C ASN A 704 4.73 -3.09 -14.12
N PHE A 705 4.73 -1.82 -14.45
CA PHE A 705 5.40 -1.27 -15.62
C PHE A 705 5.95 0.12 -15.31
N ASN A 706 6.76 0.64 -16.19
CA ASN A 706 7.52 1.85 -15.97
C ASN A 706 6.99 2.97 -16.85
N VAL A 707 6.91 4.19 -16.31
CA VAL A 707 6.60 5.43 -17.05
C VAL A 707 7.60 6.50 -16.64
N ASP A 708 7.89 7.45 -17.52
CA ASP A 708 8.75 8.58 -17.18
C ASP A 708 7.92 9.73 -16.61
N ALA A 709 8.50 10.49 -15.69
CA ALA A 709 7.81 11.61 -15.05
C ALA A 709 8.75 12.79 -14.75
N GLU A 710 8.21 14.01 -14.75
CA GLU A 710 8.87 15.19 -14.23
C GLU A 710 8.18 15.66 -12.95
N ILE A 711 8.97 16.03 -11.93
CA ILE A 711 8.44 16.49 -10.64
C ILE A 711 9.19 17.76 -10.24
N LYS A 712 8.46 18.82 -9.90
CA LYS A 712 9.04 20.07 -9.43
C LYS A 712 8.23 20.64 -8.28
N GLY A 713 8.87 21.36 -7.38
CA GLY A 713 8.17 21.91 -6.24
C GLY A 713 8.94 22.90 -5.41
N LEU A 714 8.23 23.47 -4.47
CA LEU A 714 8.72 24.41 -3.46
C LEU A 714 8.23 23.99 -2.09
N GLU A 715 9.11 24.03 -1.10
CA GLU A 715 8.79 23.76 0.30
C GLU A 715 9.25 24.93 1.17
N ILE A 716 8.42 25.33 2.12
CA ILE A 716 8.72 26.39 3.09
C ILE A 716 8.33 25.87 4.47
N GLU A 717 9.24 25.98 5.42
CA GLU A 717 9.02 25.60 6.83
C GLU A 717 9.41 26.78 7.71
N ALA A 718 8.54 27.17 8.64
CA ALA A 718 8.77 28.25 9.57
C ALA A 718 8.43 27.83 11.00
N LEU A 719 9.33 28.10 11.92
CA LEU A 719 9.10 28.01 13.36
C LEU A 719 9.38 29.37 13.98
N TRP A 720 8.37 29.97 14.63
CA TRP A 720 8.41 31.34 15.10
C TRP A 720 7.93 31.47 16.55
N SER A 721 8.74 32.11 17.38
CA SER A 721 8.39 32.42 18.78
C SER A 721 8.36 33.96 18.98
N PRO A 722 7.32 34.64 18.50
CA PRO A 722 7.27 36.13 18.50
C PRO A 722 7.25 36.74 19.89
N ILE A 723 6.66 36.09 20.84
CA ILE A 723 6.59 36.50 22.24
C ILE A 723 6.89 35.31 23.16
N ALA A 724 7.19 35.59 24.42
CA ALA A 724 7.34 34.51 25.40
C ALA A 724 6.09 33.62 25.41
N ASN A 725 6.30 32.34 25.45
CA ASN A 725 5.25 31.34 25.59
C ASN A 725 4.33 31.15 24.35
N LEU A 726 4.58 31.81 23.22
CA LEU A 726 3.87 31.58 21.97
C LEU A 726 4.84 31.00 20.94
N THR A 727 4.53 29.81 20.43
CA THR A 727 5.23 29.17 19.31
C THR A 727 4.25 28.96 18.16
N ILE A 728 4.66 29.30 16.94
CA ILE A 728 3.89 29.14 15.72
C ILE A 728 4.76 28.33 14.75
N ASN A 729 4.22 27.25 14.24
CA ASN A 729 4.81 26.53 13.13
C ASN A 729 3.94 26.68 11.88
N ALA A 730 4.56 26.82 10.71
CA ALA A 730 3.85 26.87 9.45
C ALA A 730 4.67 26.16 8.36
N ASN A 731 4.03 25.26 7.62
CA ASN A 731 4.64 24.49 6.56
C ASN A 731 3.78 24.62 5.29
N LEU A 732 4.43 24.88 4.16
CA LEU A 732 3.81 24.98 2.85
C LEU A 732 4.58 24.11 1.86
N GLY A 733 3.89 23.21 1.20
CA GLY A 733 4.36 22.44 0.05
C GLY A 733 3.57 22.81 -1.20
N LEU A 734 4.29 23.08 -2.29
CA LEU A 734 3.73 23.22 -3.62
C LEU A 734 4.40 22.17 -4.51
N LEU A 735 3.62 21.40 -5.23
CA LEU A 735 4.07 20.28 -6.03
C LEU A 735 3.41 20.32 -7.40
N ASP A 736 4.19 20.07 -8.44
CA ASP A 736 3.71 19.92 -9.80
C ASP A 736 4.38 18.70 -10.40
N THR A 737 3.59 17.73 -10.87
CA THR A 737 4.05 16.44 -11.39
C THR A 737 3.42 16.17 -12.73
N GLU A 738 4.18 15.63 -13.68
CA GLU A 738 3.64 15.24 -14.99
C GLU A 738 4.29 13.96 -15.52
N ILE A 739 3.49 13.09 -16.12
CA ILE A 739 3.94 11.91 -16.88
C ILE A 739 4.41 12.38 -18.25
N VAL A 740 5.49 11.79 -18.78
CA VAL A 740 6.12 12.21 -20.03
C VAL A 740 5.99 11.13 -21.10
N ASP A 741 5.48 11.50 -22.29
CA ASP A 741 5.45 10.66 -23.50
C ASP A 741 4.89 9.24 -23.33
N GLU A 742 3.77 9.07 -22.60
CA GLU A 742 3.22 7.75 -22.29
C GLU A 742 1.78 7.56 -22.82
N TYR A 743 1.48 6.34 -23.21
CA TYR A 743 0.19 5.93 -23.76
C TYR A 743 -0.26 4.61 -23.14
N ALA A 744 -1.43 4.59 -22.52
CA ALA A 744 -1.94 3.40 -21.84
C ALA A 744 -3.44 3.18 -22.10
N VAL A 745 -3.89 1.92 -22.04
CA VAL A 745 -5.31 1.59 -22.11
C VAL A 745 -5.96 1.85 -20.76
N ASP A 746 -6.98 2.73 -20.71
CA ASP A 746 -7.80 2.85 -19.49
C ASP A 746 -8.80 1.69 -19.43
N VAL A 747 -8.74 0.90 -18.37
CA VAL A 747 -9.64 -0.25 -18.16
C VAL A 747 -11.11 0.17 -18.01
N LEU A 748 -11.38 1.44 -17.66
CA LEU A 748 -12.73 2.00 -17.60
C LEU A 748 -13.22 2.53 -18.94
N ASP A 749 -12.31 2.86 -19.88
CA ASP A 749 -12.63 3.32 -21.24
C ASP A 749 -11.73 2.69 -22.29
N ARG A 750 -11.80 1.37 -22.42
CA ARG A 750 -10.97 0.59 -23.36
C ARG A 750 -11.18 0.97 -24.82
N THR A 751 -12.24 1.70 -25.15
CA THR A 751 -12.51 2.17 -26.53
C THR A 751 -11.96 3.55 -26.82
N ALA A 752 -11.44 4.26 -25.80
CA ALA A 752 -11.07 5.68 -25.89
C ALA A 752 -12.19 6.55 -26.52
N GLY A 753 -13.45 6.19 -26.24
CA GLY A 753 -14.63 6.85 -26.78
C GLY A 753 -14.91 6.57 -28.27
N ASP A 754 -14.19 5.67 -28.97
CA ASP A 754 -14.44 5.36 -30.39
C ASP A 754 -15.73 4.51 -30.55
N PRO A 755 -16.82 5.04 -31.16
CA PRO A 755 -18.08 4.33 -31.30
C PRO A 755 -18.06 3.15 -32.29
N ASN A 756 -16.95 2.95 -32.99
CA ASN A 756 -16.76 1.79 -33.86
C ASN A 756 -16.39 0.52 -33.12
N PHE A 757 -16.18 0.64 -31.80
CA PHE A 757 -15.80 -0.47 -30.94
C PHE A 757 -16.76 -0.60 -29.75
N VAL A 758 -16.81 -1.79 -29.15
CA VAL A 758 -17.59 -2.11 -27.96
C VAL A 758 -16.77 -2.98 -27.02
N VAL A 759 -17.01 -2.84 -25.73
CA VAL A 759 -16.41 -3.69 -24.70
C VAL A 759 -17.34 -4.85 -24.42
N LEU A 760 -16.80 -6.06 -24.39
CA LEU A 760 -17.53 -7.29 -24.03
C LEU A 760 -16.73 -8.05 -22.97
N LYS A 761 -17.40 -8.96 -22.26
CA LYS A 761 -16.79 -9.89 -21.32
C LYS A 761 -16.32 -11.17 -21.97
N ASN A 762 -15.15 -11.63 -21.60
CA ASN A 762 -14.67 -12.97 -21.89
C ASN A 762 -15.41 -14.01 -21.04
N ALA A 763 -15.99 -15.01 -21.67
CA ALA A 763 -16.84 -15.99 -20.98
C ALA A 763 -16.08 -16.91 -19.99
N LEU A 764 -14.75 -17.01 -20.10
CA LEU A 764 -13.96 -17.89 -19.23
C LEU A 764 -13.41 -17.18 -17.98
N ASN A 765 -12.86 -16.00 -18.16
CA ASN A 765 -12.19 -15.29 -17.08
C ASN A 765 -12.88 -13.99 -16.66
N PHE A 766 -13.93 -13.57 -17.38
CA PHE A 766 -14.66 -12.31 -17.17
C PHE A 766 -13.80 -11.04 -17.31
N ALA A 767 -12.62 -11.15 -17.92
CA ALA A 767 -11.89 -9.97 -18.34
C ALA A 767 -12.62 -9.27 -19.51
N ASN A 768 -12.40 -7.96 -19.64
CA ASN A 768 -12.95 -7.20 -20.75
C ASN A 768 -12.10 -7.38 -22.01
N CYS A 769 -12.73 -7.41 -23.17
CA CYS A 769 -12.09 -7.29 -24.47
C CYS A 769 -12.81 -6.25 -25.32
N VAL A 770 -12.11 -5.67 -26.28
CA VAL A 770 -12.68 -4.77 -27.29
C VAL A 770 -12.88 -5.53 -28.60
N VAL A 771 -14.04 -5.37 -29.20
CA VAL A 771 -14.34 -5.89 -30.53
C VAL A 771 -14.99 -4.80 -31.39
N SER A 772 -14.97 -4.92 -32.73
CA SER A 772 -15.62 -3.93 -33.53
C SER A 772 -17.16 -3.98 -33.35
N ALA A 773 -17.79 -2.82 -33.29
CA ALA A 773 -19.25 -2.69 -33.24
C ALA A 773 -19.93 -3.36 -34.42
N GLN A 774 -19.31 -3.29 -35.61
CA GLN A 774 -19.79 -3.98 -36.83
C GLN A 774 -19.71 -5.49 -36.67
N GLY A 775 -18.62 -6.03 -36.15
CA GLY A 775 -18.44 -7.46 -35.89
C GLY A 775 -19.48 -7.98 -34.92
N TYR A 776 -19.65 -7.29 -33.78
CA TYR A 776 -20.65 -7.63 -32.76
C TYR A 776 -22.10 -7.62 -33.33
N ALA A 777 -22.48 -6.55 -34.05
CA ALA A 777 -23.79 -6.47 -34.68
C ALA A 777 -24.00 -7.60 -35.70
N THR A 778 -22.97 -8.03 -36.44
CA THR A 778 -23.06 -9.12 -37.41
C THR A 778 -23.30 -10.47 -36.72
N VAL A 779 -22.61 -10.76 -35.62
CA VAL A 779 -22.82 -11.98 -34.82
C VAL A 779 -24.23 -11.98 -34.21
N LEU A 780 -24.72 -10.87 -33.66
CA LEU A 780 -26.11 -10.73 -33.18
C LEU A 780 -27.14 -10.94 -34.28
N GLY A 781 -26.87 -10.40 -35.48
CA GLY A 781 -27.72 -10.63 -36.65
C GLY A 781 -27.77 -12.11 -37.04
N ALA A 782 -26.67 -12.83 -36.98
CA ALA A 782 -26.59 -14.26 -37.25
C ALA A 782 -27.36 -15.10 -36.20
N ILE A 783 -27.31 -14.71 -34.92
CA ILE A 783 -28.10 -15.31 -33.85
C ILE A 783 -29.60 -15.05 -34.09
N ALA A 784 -29.99 -13.80 -34.34
CA ALA A 784 -31.38 -13.45 -34.63
C ALA A 784 -31.93 -14.14 -35.88
N GLY A 785 -31.06 -14.40 -36.88
CA GLY A 785 -31.39 -15.15 -38.10
C GLY A 785 -31.36 -16.68 -37.94
N GLY A 786 -31.00 -17.21 -36.79
CA GLY A 786 -30.87 -18.64 -36.50
C GLY A 786 -29.69 -19.32 -37.18
N ALA A 787 -28.66 -18.55 -37.60
CA ALA A 787 -27.42 -19.09 -38.16
C ALA A 787 -26.38 -19.41 -37.08
N LEU A 788 -26.50 -18.77 -35.92
CA LEU A 788 -25.75 -19.04 -34.72
C LEU A 788 -26.71 -19.27 -33.55
N ASP A 789 -26.29 -20.04 -32.57
CA ASP A 789 -27.06 -20.27 -31.35
C ASP A 789 -26.96 -19.08 -30.38
N PRO A 790 -27.99 -18.82 -29.51
CA PRO A 790 -27.87 -17.93 -28.36
C PRO A 790 -26.67 -18.34 -27.49
N GLY A 791 -25.97 -17.37 -26.95
CA GLY A 791 -24.70 -17.57 -26.21
C GLY A 791 -23.45 -17.51 -27.12
N SER A 792 -23.61 -17.36 -28.43
CA SER A 792 -22.47 -17.34 -29.36
C SER A 792 -21.61 -16.06 -29.23
N THR A 793 -22.16 -14.96 -28.70
CA THR A 793 -21.38 -13.73 -28.48
C THR A 793 -20.20 -13.96 -27.54
N ALA A 794 -20.33 -14.89 -26.58
CA ALA A 794 -19.25 -15.36 -25.74
C ALA A 794 -17.97 -15.71 -26.51
N GLY A 795 -18.13 -16.21 -27.75
CA GLY A 795 -17.02 -16.60 -28.62
C GLY A 795 -16.22 -15.42 -29.20
N LEU A 796 -16.73 -14.19 -29.14
CA LEU A 796 -16.01 -13.02 -29.66
C LEU A 796 -14.73 -12.76 -28.87
N CYS A 797 -14.84 -12.54 -27.54
CA CYS A 797 -13.67 -12.33 -26.68
C CYS A 797 -12.76 -13.56 -26.56
N LEU A 798 -13.26 -14.76 -26.86
CA LEU A 798 -12.45 -15.97 -26.94
C LEU A 798 -11.68 -16.09 -28.28
N GLY A 799 -11.89 -15.17 -29.23
CA GLY A 799 -11.27 -15.22 -30.55
C GLY A 799 -11.80 -16.32 -31.44
N ASN A 800 -12.93 -16.96 -31.08
CA ASN A 800 -13.48 -18.08 -31.88
C ASN A 800 -13.87 -17.69 -33.31
N PHE A 801 -14.10 -16.41 -33.54
CA PHE A 801 -14.47 -15.85 -34.86
C PHE A 801 -13.31 -15.13 -35.54
N ALA A 802 -12.17 -14.94 -34.88
CA ALA A 802 -11.01 -14.27 -35.44
C ALA A 802 -10.52 -14.97 -36.72
N GLY A 803 -10.23 -14.20 -37.77
CA GLY A 803 -9.83 -14.73 -39.07
C GLY A 803 -10.98 -15.28 -39.92
N GLN A 804 -12.23 -15.19 -39.45
CA GLN A 804 -13.43 -15.63 -40.20
C GLN A 804 -14.22 -14.45 -40.78
N GLU A 805 -13.69 -13.25 -40.80
CA GLU A 805 -14.35 -12.01 -41.22
C GLU A 805 -14.99 -12.14 -42.59
N ALA A 806 -14.26 -12.75 -43.55
CA ALA A 806 -14.76 -12.97 -44.92
C ALA A 806 -16.00 -13.90 -44.99
N ALA A 807 -16.11 -14.89 -44.09
CA ALA A 807 -17.27 -15.77 -44.02
C ALA A 807 -18.53 -15.03 -43.54
N PHE A 808 -18.36 -13.98 -42.76
CA PHE A 808 -19.43 -13.10 -42.32
C PHE A 808 -19.64 -11.88 -43.23
N GLY A 809 -18.88 -11.76 -44.31
CA GLY A 809 -18.93 -10.61 -45.22
C GLY A 809 -18.32 -9.34 -44.64
N LEU A 810 -17.42 -9.49 -43.69
CA LEU A 810 -16.70 -8.42 -43.02
C LEU A 810 -15.26 -8.29 -43.54
N GLY A 811 -14.62 -7.20 -43.25
CA GLY A 811 -13.20 -6.95 -43.51
C GLY A 811 -12.52 -6.47 -42.20
N ASP A 812 -11.38 -5.82 -42.41
CA ASP A 812 -10.66 -5.20 -41.31
C ASP A 812 -11.26 -3.84 -40.95
N VAL A 813 -11.09 -3.44 -39.68
CA VAL A 813 -11.46 -2.12 -39.13
C VAL A 813 -10.20 -1.39 -38.78
N THR A 814 -10.13 -0.09 -39.07
CA THR A 814 -8.98 0.75 -38.75
C THR A 814 -9.39 1.72 -37.65
N TYR A 815 -8.52 1.91 -36.64
CA TYR A 815 -8.66 2.89 -35.59
C TYR A 815 -7.37 3.69 -35.45
N THR A 816 -7.45 4.81 -34.73
CA THR A 816 -6.28 5.62 -34.39
C THR A 816 -5.98 5.36 -32.92
N ASP A 817 -4.79 4.87 -32.62
CA ASP A 817 -4.30 4.65 -31.28
C ASP A 817 -3.91 5.98 -30.61
N GLY A 818 -3.74 6.02 -29.30
CA GLY A 818 -3.40 7.23 -28.54
C GLY A 818 -2.13 7.92 -29.03
N ASP A 819 -1.16 7.17 -29.52
CA ASP A 819 0.08 7.68 -30.14
C ASP A 819 -0.12 8.30 -31.54
N GLY A 820 -1.36 8.38 -32.03
CA GLY A 820 -1.71 8.86 -33.34
C GLY A 820 -1.45 7.86 -34.48
N THR A 821 -0.97 6.65 -34.16
CA THR A 821 -0.73 5.61 -35.17
C THR A 821 -2.04 4.98 -35.61
N GLN A 822 -2.20 4.81 -36.93
CA GLN A 822 -3.31 4.05 -37.45
C GLN A 822 -3.03 2.55 -37.37
N ARG A 823 -3.89 1.85 -36.67
CA ARG A 823 -3.86 0.39 -36.52
C ARG A 823 -5.04 -0.25 -37.24
N THR A 824 -4.86 -1.49 -37.67
CA THR A 824 -5.89 -2.22 -38.37
C THR A 824 -6.05 -3.61 -37.77
N ILE A 825 -7.31 -4.00 -37.48
CA ILE A 825 -7.64 -5.28 -36.86
C ILE A 825 -8.83 -5.91 -37.59
N GLY A 826 -8.92 -7.24 -37.59
CA GLY A 826 -10.09 -7.94 -38.17
C GLY A 826 -11.36 -7.58 -37.38
N ALA A 827 -12.47 -7.37 -38.07
CA ALA A 827 -13.72 -6.95 -37.43
C ALA A 827 -14.26 -7.93 -36.37
N LEU A 828 -13.83 -9.19 -36.36
CA LEU A 828 -14.18 -10.23 -35.38
C LEU A 828 -13.04 -10.61 -34.48
N THR A 829 -11.91 -9.92 -34.59
CA THR A 829 -10.74 -10.17 -33.76
C THR A 829 -10.79 -9.32 -32.51
N PRO A 830 -10.77 -9.92 -31.31
CA PRO A 830 -10.71 -9.17 -30.03
C PRO A 830 -9.32 -8.59 -29.81
N PHE A 831 -9.26 -7.47 -29.07
CA PHE A 831 -8.03 -6.86 -28.62
C PHE A 831 -8.22 -6.18 -27.25
N GLU A 832 -7.16 -5.72 -26.64
CA GLU A 832 -7.18 -5.16 -25.29
C GLU A 832 -7.93 -3.83 -25.22
N GLY A 833 -7.65 -2.94 -26.13
CA GLY A 833 -8.25 -1.60 -26.19
C GLY A 833 -7.42 -0.61 -26.97
N ILE A 834 -7.92 0.59 -27.06
CA ILE A 834 -7.28 1.75 -27.69
C ILE A 834 -6.54 2.51 -26.57
N THR A 835 -5.28 2.81 -26.77
CA THR A 835 -4.50 3.59 -25.81
C THR A 835 -4.99 5.04 -25.76
N THR A 836 -4.87 5.65 -24.60
CA THR A 836 -5.10 7.07 -24.37
C THR A 836 -3.76 7.73 -24.06
N ASP A 837 -3.55 8.94 -24.56
CA ASP A 837 -2.41 9.77 -24.20
C ASP A 837 -2.56 10.22 -22.75
N ILE A 838 -1.62 9.82 -21.88
CA ILE A 838 -1.56 10.22 -20.46
C ILE A 838 -0.41 11.18 -20.17
N SER A 839 0.26 11.67 -21.22
CA SER A 839 1.32 12.67 -21.09
C SER A 839 0.74 13.98 -20.53
N GLY A 840 1.45 14.58 -19.58
CA GLY A 840 1.01 15.76 -18.86
C GLY A 840 0.07 15.48 -17.67
N ASN A 841 -0.35 14.23 -17.46
CA ASN A 841 -1.15 13.85 -16.29
C ASN A 841 -0.28 13.82 -15.03
N ALA A 842 -0.90 14.17 -13.90
CA ALA A 842 -0.25 14.08 -12.58
C ALA A 842 -0.03 12.62 -12.17
N ILE A 843 1.06 12.36 -11.44
CA ILE A 843 1.28 11.05 -10.84
C ILE A 843 0.31 10.79 -9.67
N PRO A 844 -0.07 9.54 -9.38
CA PRO A 844 -1.05 9.22 -8.35
C PRO A 844 -0.64 9.66 -6.95
N GLY A 845 -1.60 10.20 -6.17
CA GLY A 845 -1.40 10.55 -4.76
C GLY A 845 -0.42 11.71 -4.52
N ALA A 846 -0.24 12.59 -5.50
CA ALA A 846 0.61 13.77 -5.45
C ALA A 846 -0.25 15.05 -5.37
N PRO A 847 -0.66 15.50 -4.17
CA PRO A 847 -1.45 16.71 -4.03
C PRO A 847 -0.61 17.95 -4.43
N GLU A 848 -1.20 18.84 -5.22
CA GLU A 848 -0.52 20.07 -5.70
C GLU A 848 -0.15 21.01 -4.55
N THR A 849 -0.87 20.96 -3.43
CA THR A 849 -0.64 21.85 -2.29
C THR A 849 -0.84 21.10 -0.98
N THR A 850 0.09 21.29 -0.06
CA THR A 850 -0.06 20.91 1.34
C THR A 850 0.25 22.12 2.22
N PHE A 851 -0.57 22.37 3.23
CA PHE A 851 -0.36 23.49 4.16
C PHE A 851 -0.68 23.05 5.59
N ASN A 852 0.18 23.43 6.52
CA ASN A 852 -0.04 23.26 7.95
C ASN A 852 0.24 24.58 8.66
N LEU A 853 -0.60 24.89 9.64
CA LEU A 853 -0.39 26.01 10.57
C LEU A 853 -0.74 25.57 11.98
N GLY A 854 0.25 25.56 12.86
CA GLY A 854 0.10 25.28 14.29
C GLY A 854 0.41 26.49 15.15
N ALA A 855 -0.29 26.63 16.25
CA ALA A 855 -0.02 27.64 17.25
C ALA A 855 -0.17 27.06 18.67
N GLU A 856 0.83 27.28 19.48
CA GLU A 856 0.90 26.83 20.87
C GLU A 856 1.15 28.00 21.79
N TYR A 857 0.34 28.16 22.84
CA TYR A 857 0.53 29.14 23.87
C TYR A 857 0.53 28.53 25.27
N THR A 858 1.61 28.78 26.06
CA THR A 858 1.78 28.26 27.41
C THR A 858 1.66 29.38 28.42
N TRP A 859 0.67 29.31 29.28
CA TRP A 859 0.57 30.14 30.49
C TRP A 859 1.43 29.51 31.58
N VAL A 860 2.51 30.19 31.94
CA VAL A 860 3.43 29.74 32.98
C VAL A 860 3.10 30.42 34.35
N ASN A 861 3.71 29.95 35.41
CA ASN A 861 3.58 30.52 36.76
C ASN A 861 2.16 30.56 37.33
N ILE A 862 1.30 29.61 36.91
CA ILE A 862 -0.02 29.47 37.53
C ILE A 862 0.13 28.96 38.94
N ASN A 863 -0.64 29.53 39.88
CA ASN A 863 -0.65 29.16 41.30
C ASN A 863 0.73 29.18 42.00
N GLY A 864 1.56 30.19 41.69
CA GLY A 864 2.87 30.39 42.33
C GLY A 864 4.05 29.75 41.61
N GLY A 865 3.84 29.24 40.37
CA GLY A 865 4.89 28.74 39.52
C GLY A 865 4.94 27.21 39.39
N ASP A 866 4.09 26.48 40.07
CA ASP A 866 4.08 25.01 40.06
C ASP A 866 3.30 24.42 38.87
N TYR A 867 2.53 25.24 38.16
CA TYR A 867 1.66 24.79 37.06
C TYR A 867 1.85 25.59 35.79
N GLU A 868 1.73 24.88 34.67
CA GLU A 868 1.69 25.42 33.32
C GLU A 868 0.44 24.92 32.61
N LEU A 869 -0.18 25.81 31.84
CA LEU A 869 -1.33 25.47 30.99
C LEU A 869 -0.97 25.76 29.52
N THR A 870 -0.95 24.75 28.68
CA THR A 870 -0.64 24.87 27.27
C THR A 870 -1.90 24.63 26.44
N LEU A 871 -2.21 25.54 25.53
CA LEU A 871 -3.24 25.39 24.51
C LEU A 871 -2.55 25.33 23.16
N ARG A 872 -2.86 24.31 22.37
CA ARG A 872 -2.37 24.15 21.00
C ARG A 872 -3.53 23.95 20.05
N GLY A 873 -3.41 24.47 18.85
CA GLY A 873 -4.30 24.20 17.72
C GLY A 873 -3.50 24.08 16.44
N ASP A 874 -3.84 23.08 15.63
CA ASP A 874 -3.22 22.79 14.33
C ASP A 874 -4.30 22.75 13.26
N TYR A 875 -4.03 23.39 12.14
CA TYR A 875 -4.84 23.41 10.93
C TYR A 875 -4.05 22.86 9.76
N TYR A 876 -4.54 21.83 9.11
CA TYR A 876 -3.94 21.18 7.97
C TYR A 876 -4.86 21.26 6.75
N VAL A 877 -4.29 21.47 5.57
CA VAL A 877 -4.99 21.44 4.28
C VAL A 877 -4.18 20.60 3.31
N GLN A 878 -4.86 19.73 2.58
CA GLN A 878 -4.34 19.01 1.42
C GLN A 878 -5.17 19.36 0.18
N GLY A 879 -4.52 19.73 -0.91
CA GLY A 879 -5.12 19.99 -2.19
C GLY A 879 -5.63 18.72 -2.88
N GLU A 880 -6.22 18.89 -4.05
CA GLU A 880 -6.69 17.80 -4.91
C GLU A 880 -5.51 16.92 -5.37
N SER A 881 -5.80 15.64 -5.65
CA SER A 881 -4.88 14.68 -6.23
C SER A 881 -5.66 13.61 -6.99
N PHE A 882 -4.95 12.70 -7.67
CA PHE A 882 -5.57 11.61 -8.41
C PHE A 882 -5.13 10.25 -7.86
N SER A 883 -6.00 9.25 -7.93
CA SER A 883 -5.71 7.88 -7.49
C SER A 883 -5.08 7.02 -8.58
N ARG A 884 -5.22 7.37 -9.86
CA ARG A 884 -4.66 6.68 -11.03
C ARG A 884 -4.05 7.66 -12.03
N VAL A 885 -3.21 7.14 -12.92
CA VAL A 885 -2.48 7.93 -13.94
C VAL A 885 -3.34 8.53 -15.04
N TRP A 886 -4.58 8.07 -15.23
CA TRP A 886 -5.50 8.60 -16.26
C TRP A 886 -6.11 9.94 -15.88
N ASN A 887 -6.09 10.31 -14.60
CA ASN A 887 -6.63 11.58 -14.08
C ASN A 887 -8.08 11.85 -14.52
N THR A 888 -8.89 10.81 -14.62
CA THR A 888 -10.32 10.95 -14.93
C THR A 888 -11.08 11.48 -13.70
N SER A 889 -12.33 11.86 -13.89
CA SER A 889 -13.19 12.29 -12.77
C SER A 889 -13.42 11.21 -11.70
N ARG A 890 -13.23 9.95 -12.05
CA ARG A 890 -13.27 8.80 -11.12
C ARG A 890 -12.05 8.74 -10.23
N ASP A 891 -10.93 9.23 -10.73
CA ASP A 891 -9.63 9.15 -10.08
C ASP A 891 -9.41 10.30 -9.10
N GLU A 892 -10.21 11.35 -9.19
CA GLU A 892 -10.07 12.57 -8.41
C GLU A 892 -10.34 12.32 -6.93
N LEU A 893 -9.39 12.72 -6.11
CA LEU A 893 -9.46 12.79 -4.65
C LEU A 893 -9.60 14.28 -4.28
N GLU A 894 -10.73 14.65 -3.71
CA GLU A 894 -11.06 16.03 -3.38
C GLU A 894 -10.08 16.62 -2.35
N SER A 895 -9.92 17.94 -2.39
CA SER A 895 -9.20 18.68 -1.35
C SER A 895 -9.90 18.57 0.00
N TRP A 896 -9.15 18.56 1.10
CA TRP A 896 -9.69 18.44 2.44
C TRP A 896 -8.86 19.19 3.48
N ASP A 897 -9.47 19.41 4.63
CA ASP A 897 -8.80 20.05 5.75
C ASP A 897 -9.05 19.32 7.07
N ASN A 898 -8.23 19.61 8.07
CA ASN A 898 -8.26 18.97 9.36
C ASN A 898 -7.88 19.96 10.47
N ILE A 899 -8.59 19.91 11.59
CA ILE A 899 -8.31 20.72 12.77
C ILE A 899 -8.08 19.79 13.97
N ASN A 900 -6.92 19.97 14.63
CA ASN A 900 -6.61 19.33 15.90
C ASN A 900 -6.46 20.38 17.00
N VAL A 901 -6.89 20.07 18.23
CA VAL A 901 -6.76 20.95 19.39
C VAL A 901 -6.38 20.14 20.62
N SER A 902 -5.44 20.67 21.41
CA SER A 902 -5.11 20.10 22.71
C SER A 902 -5.02 21.16 23.81
N LEU A 903 -5.32 20.76 25.05
CA LEU A 903 -5.17 21.56 26.26
C LEU A 903 -4.49 20.73 27.34
N ARG A 904 -3.26 21.10 27.71
CA ARG A 904 -2.42 20.38 28.66
C ARG A 904 -2.19 21.23 29.92
N LEU A 905 -2.52 20.68 31.07
CA LEU A 905 -2.15 21.19 32.39
C LEU A 905 -1.02 20.34 32.94
N ALA A 906 0.15 20.92 33.13
CA ALA A 906 1.31 20.27 33.71
C ALA A 906 1.63 20.82 35.09
N ASN A 907 2.09 19.94 36.00
CA ASN A 907 2.71 20.32 37.28
C ASN A 907 4.20 20.07 37.12
N THR A 908 4.98 21.14 37.10
CA THR A 908 6.43 21.10 36.89
C THR A 908 7.21 20.67 38.13
N ALA A 909 6.62 20.82 39.35
CA ALA A 909 7.26 20.44 40.62
C ALA A 909 7.20 18.92 40.86
N ASP A 910 6.10 18.27 40.46
CA ASP A 910 5.83 16.84 40.69
C ASP A 910 5.88 16.00 39.37
N ASN A 911 6.22 16.62 38.23
CA ASN A 911 6.37 16.00 36.90
C ASN A 911 5.16 15.16 36.48
N TRP A 912 3.95 15.74 36.60
CA TRP A 912 2.74 15.10 36.04
C TRP A 912 1.95 16.08 35.17
N PHE A 913 1.16 15.54 34.27
CA PHE A 913 0.26 16.35 33.45
C PHE A 913 -1.09 15.66 33.23
N VAL A 914 -2.06 16.50 32.86
CA VAL A 914 -3.36 16.11 32.33
C VAL A 914 -3.55 16.83 30.99
N GLU A 915 -3.82 16.11 29.95
CA GLU A 915 -4.08 16.67 28.61
C GLU A 915 -5.43 16.22 28.10
N ALA A 916 -6.22 17.15 27.59
CA ALA A 916 -7.42 16.88 26.83
C ALA A 916 -7.14 17.21 25.36
N PHE A 917 -7.51 16.34 24.44
CA PHE A 917 -7.30 16.53 23.01
C PHE A 917 -8.54 16.19 22.18
N ALA A 918 -8.62 16.80 21.01
CA ALA A 918 -9.55 16.45 19.94
C ALA A 918 -8.81 16.49 18.59
N LYS A 919 -8.86 15.40 17.84
CA LYS A 919 -8.34 15.26 16.47
C LYS A 919 -9.52 15.19 15.51
N ASN A 920 -9.34 15.69 14.30
CA ASN A 920 -10.41 15.83 13.31
C ASN A 920 -11.66 16.44 13.96
N LEU A 921 -11.50 17.65 14.50
CA LEU A 921 -12.54 18.32 15.31
C LEU A 921 -13.84 18.55 14.54
N MET A 922 -13.76 18.65 13.20
CA MET A 922 -14.94 18.83 12.35
C MET A 922 -15.63 17.51 12.03
N ASP A 923 -15.01 16.36 12.35
CA ASP A 923 -15.50 15.00 12.11
C ASP A 923 -15.86 14.76 10.63
N GLU A 924 -15.03 15.24 9.74
CA GLU A 924 -15.24 15.07 8.29
C GLU A 924 -14.72 13.72 7.81
N ASP A 925 -15.55 13.02 7.03
CA ASP A 925 -15.22 11.79 6.33
C ASP A 925 -14.61 12.12 4.96
N VAL A 926 -13.32 11.86 4.81
CA VAL A 926 -12.56 12.18 3.61
C VAL A 926 -12.03 10.90 2.96
N ILE A 927 -12.19 10.79 1.64
CA ILE A 927 -11.55 9.74 0.85
C ILE A 927 -10.09 10.17 0.60
N THR A 928 -9.16 9.53 1.32
CA THR A 928 -7.73 9.82 1.22
C THR A 928 -7.01 8.98 0.18
N GLY A 929 -7.68 7.97 -0.37
CA GLY A 929 -7.17 7.11 -1.41
C GLY A 929 -8.24 6.23 -2.01
N ALA A 930 -7.97 5.71 -3.19
CA ALA A 930 -8.87 4.83 -3.92
C ALA A 930 -8.07 3.74 -4.65
N TYR A 931 -8.67 2.56 -4.78
CA TYR A 931 -8.11 1.41 -5.48
C TYR A 931 -9.17 0.81 -6.40
N LEU A 932 -8.94 0.86 -7.71
CA LEU A 932 -9.79 0.25 -8.72
C LEU A 932 -9.48 -1.25 -8.84
N THR A 933 -10.49 -2.10 -8.69
CA THR A 933 -10.35 -3.53 -8.94
C THR A 933 -10.24 -3.82 -10.43
N ASP A 934 -9.86 -5.05 -10.76
CA ASP A 934 -9.78 -5.48 -12.15
C ASP A 934 -11.16 -5.70 -12.80
N ASP A 935 -11.14 -5.84 -14.10
CA ASP A 935 -12.35 -6.05 -14.92
C ASP A 935 -13.04 -7.39 -14.64
N SER A 936 -12.31 -8.44 -14.26
CA SER A 936 -12.92 -9.72 -13.87
C SER A 936 -13.59 -9.69 -12.49
N SER A 937 -13.30 -8.67 -11.69
CA SER A 937 -13.96 -8.37 -10.43
C SER A 937 -15.16 -7.43 -10.60
N GLY A 938 -15.27 -6.73 -11.75
CA GLY A 938 -16.36 -5.83 -12.09
C GLY A 938 -16.05 -4.35 -11.84
N LEU A 939 -14.77 -3.95 -11.84
CA LEU A 939 -14.28 -2.56 -11.86
C LEU A 939 -14.85 -1.65 -10.76
N PHE A 940 -15.13 -2.19 -9.57
CA PHE A 940 -15.50 -1.35 -8.44
C PHE A 940 -14.27 -0.71 -7.80
N THR A 941 -14.48 0.44 -7.16
CA THR A 941 -13.42 1.17 -6.46
C THR A 941 -13.55 1.00 -4.96
N ASN A 942 -12.55 0.42 -4.31
CA ASN A 942 -12.41 0.46 -2.86
C ASN A 942 -11.86 1.82 -2.44
N VAL A 943 -12.45 2.44 -1.42
CA VAL A 943 -11.98 3.73 -0.91
C VAL A 943 -11.38 3.60 0.48
N PHE A 944 -10.43 4.47 0.78
CA PHE A 944 -9.76 4.57 2.07
C PHE A 944 -10.12 5.91 2.70
N LEU A 945 -10.53 5.88 3.97
CA LEU A 945 -10.95 7.08 4.68
C LEU A 945 -9.88 7.53 5.68
N ASN A 946 -9.92 8.84 6.00
CA ASN A 946 -9.21 9.38 7.15
C ASN A 946 -9.78 8.78 8.46
N GLU A 947 -9.13 9.02 9.60
CA GLU A 947 -9.71 8.71 10.90
C GLU A 947 -10.85 9.68 11.25
N PRO A 948 -11.92 9.21 11.92
CA PRO A 948 -13.02 10.08 12.37
C PRO A 948 -12.57 11.02 13.48
N GLY A 949 -13.46 11.88 13.92
CA GLY A 949 -13.27 12.74 15.07
C GLY A 949 -12.97 11.94 16.36
N THR A 950 -11.74 12.07 16.86
CA THR A 950 -11.31 11.41 18.10
C THR A 950 -11.01 12.44 19.18
N PHE A 951 -11.44 12.14 20.40
CA PHE A 951 -11.14 12.97 21.57
C PHE A 951 -10.86 12.12 22.80
N GLY A 952 -10.03 12.65 23.67
CA GLY A 952 -9.63 11.90 24.86
C GLY A 952 -8.94 12.75 25.92
N ILE A 953 -8.57 12.05 27.00
CA ILE A 953 -7.79 12.60 28.10
C ILE A 953 -6.60 11.70 28.35
N THR A 954 -5.42 12.30 28.41
CA THR A 954 -4.16 11.65 28.78
C THR A 954 -3.71 12.11 30.17
N LEU A 955 -3.30 11.18 30.99
CA LEU A 955 -2.61 11.42 32.26
C LEU A 955 -1.19 10.91 32.12
N GLY A 956 -0.20 11.72 32.45
CA GLY A 956 1.21 11.34 32.44
C GLY A 956 1.95 11.71 33.70
N ARG A 957 2.99 10.92 34.02
CA ARG A 957 3.92 11.20 35.09
C ARG A 957 5.30 10.62 34.79
N SER A 958 6.31 11.45 35.04
CA SER A 958 7.74 11.11 34.93
C SER A 958 8.46 11.15 36.29
N TRP A 959 9.52 10.35 36.44
CA TRP A 959 10.34 10.28 37.67
C TRP A 959 11.83 10.32 37.37
#